data_8f05f42cae4c4ada02c8e326d15ba2c9
#
_entry.id   8f05f42cae4c4ada02c8e326d15ba2c9
#
_cell.length_a   1.000
_cell.length_b   1.000
_cell.length_c   1.000
_cell.angle_alpha   90.00
_cell.angle_beta   90.00
_cell.angle_gamma   90.00
#
_symmetry.space_group_name_H-M   'P 1'
#
loop_
_entity.id
_entity.type
_entity.pdbx_description
1 polymer ?
#
loop_
_entity_poly.entity_id
_entity_poly.type
_entity_poly.pdbx_seq_one_letter_code
_entity_poly.pdbx_strand_id
1 'polypeptide(L)'
;MPITNNSAYMTIKKFISLIVLLLSLVAVQAAPTVGKTYRIVISSKSMFVKDASLIPNDVVLWSETNVPAQRWTLETTTDGKYAFRNVYSGLYLAAKSTPASGVTLVQMPSSVKRTTGAWNIKPVEGLTNVYTISAGGNEGLCIGIDQAAADGNQLKLVEPATVEKANYVYCRIIESEVPTAFDAAVRDEMVQGFINQHYKEATGGHILGGGGWWGDAEMFEVILDAFETTGDKIYQTYFRELYNNFLIRNNSDWSYNEFNDDITWMVLACIRAYKYFGDEEYLKLARFNFDNMYLRAAKQPHGTLIWKQTQPNPLSTNSCINGPAIVAACYLGEMTGEKEYYDKALSIYAGQRQLLFDAETGQVYDSRAWNADGSIASEGFNSWASTYNQGTMLGAATMLYKYTGEEQYKQDADAVYHYTYNKLTNNQKIISVCQTINGDLCGFKGILMRYVRRYAEDLDNPKALQWIAKNAWHAYQNRMMQGKRSVTWSAWLTKTAQNLSRQENGDTKNVSNDPVGQATAVSAAVNAHINGLYAKDASQQIGVEFFDEIQWLQLAEKSSDDDTPETTVSSRDGAYIAFKHVDFGSNAVSKLLLRAKATAPDAKIQVYVDDISSETLVAVSKGPLPTSWDNLVLDASKSLSGVHTVYIVLTEGVALHSFSAYSTPSGIHASTLQPRSDRNYIYNLQGVRVSAPLKGIYIQNGRKFIVK
;
A
#
# COMPACT_ATOMS: atom_id res chain seq x y z
N MET A 1 -30.19 70.44 51.59
CA MET A 1 -28.90 69.86 51.34
C MET A 1 -29.06 68.37 51.18
N PRO A 2 -28.88 67.76 50.04
CA PRO A 2 -28.87 66.32 49.88
C PRO A 2 -27.43 65.77 50.06
N ILE A 3 -27.27 64.86 51.00
CA ILE A 3 -26.03 64.15 51.29
C ILE A 3 -25.89 63.06 50.20
N THR A 4 -24.83 63.20 49.47
CA THR A 4 -24.54 62.32 48.29
C THR A 4 -24.05 60.95 48.74
N ASN A 5 -24.75 59.92 48.31
CA ASN A 5 -24.47 58.50 48.54
C ASN A 5 -23.41 57.95 47.53
N ASN A 6 -22.25 58.63 47.43
CA ASN A 6 -21.19 58.28 46.47
C ASN A 6 -20.18 57.25 47.01
N SER A 7 -20.10 57.04 48.31
CA SER A 7 -19.14 56.11 48.93
C SER A 7 -19.53 54.63 48.80
N ALA A 8 -20.81 54.32 48.95
CA ALA A 8 -21.34 52.95 48.81
C ALA A 8 -21.24 52.41 47.37
N TYR A 9 -21.48 53.28 46.40
CA TYR A 9 -21.41 52.91 44.96
C TYR A 9 -19.98 52.63 44.49
N MET A 10 -19.00 53.31 45.02
CA MET A 10 -17.57 53.08 44.71
C MET A 10 -17.03 51.82 45.39
N THR A 11 -17.54 51.45 46.57
CA THR A 11 -17.15 50.22 47.28
C THR A 11 -17.76 48.99 46.59
N ILE A 12 -18.98 49.05 46.12
CA ILE A 12 -19.64 47.98 45.37
C ILE A 12 -19.00 47.78 44.00
N LYS A 13 -18.64 48.84 43.25
CA LYS A 13 -17.89 48.70 42.00
C LYS A 13 -16.51 48.08 42.17
N LYS A 14 -15.78 48.45 43.25
CA LYS A 14 -14.50 47.82 43.59
C LYS A 14 -14.63 46.38 44.00
N PHE A 15 -15.70 46.01 44.72
CA PHE A 15 -15.99 44.62 45.05
C PHE A 15 -16.42 43.78 43.87
N ILE A 16 -17.25 44.35 42.99
CA ILE A 16 -17.65 43.66 41.72
C ILE A 16 -16.45 43.57 40.79
N SER A 17 -15.59 44.57 40.66
CA SER A 17 -14.31 44.48 39.92
C SER A 17 -13.33 43.50 40.53
N LEU A 18 -13.27 43.34 41.83
CA LEU A 18 -12.45 42.35 42.50
C LEU A 18 -13.02 40.93 42.37
N ILE A 19 -14.34 40.78 42.38
CA ILE A 19 -15.01 39.49 42.08
C ILE A 19 -14.89 39.15 40.61
N VAL A 20 -15.01 40.07 39.69
CA VAL A 20 -14.74 39.87 38.24
C VAL A 20 -13.26 39.59 37.99
N LEU A 21 -12.33 40.18 38.77
CA LEU A 21 -10.89 39.90 38.67
C LEU A 21 -10.55 38.55 39.38
N LEU A 22 -11.30 38.13 40.39
CA LEU A 22 -11.17 36.82 41.03
C LEU A 22 -11.94 35.71 40.28
N LEU A 23 -12.91 36.05 39.43
CA LEU A 23 -13.57 35.16 38.47
C LEU A 23 -12.86 35.13 37.07
N SER A 24 -11.86 35.96 36.83
CA SER A 24 -10.82 35.72 35.83
C SER A 24 -9.83 34.65 36.29
N LEU A 25 -10.29 33.82 37.13
CA LEU A 25 -9.79 32.61 37.66
C LEU A 25 -9.35 31.68 36.58
N VAL A 26 -8.10 31.44 36.55
CA VAL A 26 -7.54 30.13 36.28
C VAL A 26 -8.62 29.19 35.76
N ALA A 27 -8.92 29.30 34.48
CA ALA A 27 -9.56 28.20 33.79
C ALA A 27 -8.56 27.04 33.95
N VAL A 28 -8.81 26.17 34.93
CA VAL A 28 -8.06 24.93 35.10
C VAL A 28 -8.20 24.21 33.77
N GLN A 29 -7.14 24.23 33.00
CA GLN A 29 -7.14 23.55 31.72
C GLN A 29 -7.46 22.07 31.98
N ALA A 30 -8.57 21.60 31.45
CA ALA A 30 -8.97 20.20 31.56
C ALA A 30 -7.93 19.31 30.87
N ALA A 31 -7.69 18.12 31.45
CA ALA A 31 -6.90 17.11 30.78
C ALA A 31 -7.53 16.72 29.45
N PRO A 32 -6.73 16.27 28.44
CA PRO A 32 -7.27 15.78 27.18
C PRO A 32 -8.27 14.64 27.42
N THR A 33 -9.34 14.58 26.63
CA THR A 33 -10.42 13.59 26.78
C THR A 33 -9.96 12.22 26.30
N VAL A 34 -10.11 11.21 27.16
CA VAL A 34 -9.81 9.81 26.83
C VAL A 34 -10.76 9.32 25.70
N GLY A 35 -10.24 8.47 24.84
CA GLY A 35 -10.95 7.95 23.65
C GLY A 35 -10.89 8.86 22.42
N LYS A 36 -10.40 10.09 22.57
CA LYS A 36 -10.22 11.00 21.45
C LYS A 36 -8.84 10.85 20.81
N THR A 37 -8.76 11.26 19.54
CA THR A 37 -7.54 11.25 18.75
C THR A 37 -6.89 12.62 18.70
N TYR A 38 -5.58 12.65 18.89
CA TYR A 38 -4.81 13.88 19.05
C TYR A 38 -3.58 13.91 18.16
N ARG A 39 -3.23 15.10 17.72
CA ARG A 39 -1.90 15.46 17.25
C ARG A 39 -1.12 16.01 18.42
N ILE A 40 0.08 15.48 18.66
CA ILE A 40 0.99 15.93 19.72
C ILE A 40 2.14 16.69 19.09
N VAL A 41 2.30 17.96 19.46
CA VAL A 41 3.26 18.89 18.83
C VAL A 41 4.25 19.40 19.87
N ILE A 42 5.55 19.28 19.58
CA ILE A 42 6.64 19.86 20.37
C ILE A 42 7.31 20.93 19.51
N SER A 43 7.42 22.16 20.03
CA SER A 43 7.80 23.35 19.28
C SER A 43 6.90 23.57 18.07
N SER A 44 7.30 23.17 16.87
CA SER A 44 6.51 23.33 15.63
C SER A 44 6.30 22.01 14.87
N LYS A 45 6.74 20.89 15.43
CA LYS A 45 6.73 19.59 14.76
C LYS A 45 5.83 18.60 15.48
N SER A 46 5.16 17.75 14.69
CA SER A 46 4.28 16.70 15.19
C SER A 46 5.05 15.43 15.53
N MET A 47 4.63 14.74 16.59
CA MET A 47 5.09 13.40 16.93
C MET A 47 4.66 12.42 15.83
N PHE A 48 5.59 11.68 15.27
CA PHE A 48 5.42 10.81 14.11
C PHE A 48 6.11 9.47 14.34
N VAL A 49 5.44 8.38 13.96
CA VAL A 49 6.05 7.06 13.88
C VAL A 49 7.01 7.04 12.70
N LYS A 50 8.30 6.78 12.96
CA LYS A 50 9.34 6.83 11.93
C LYS A 50 8.97 5.96 10.73
N ASP A 51 9.05 6.52 9.54
CA ASP A 51 8.75 5.87 8.27
C ASP A 51 7.35 5.22 8.20
N ALA A 52 6.40 5.69 9.02
CA ALA A 52 5.05 5.14 9.13
C ALA A 52 5.04 3.60 9.26
N SER A 53 5.92 3.05 10.11
CA SER A 53 6.07 1.62 10.27
C SER A 53 4.90 0.99 11.04
N LEU A 54 4.52 -0.23 10.65
CA LEU A 54 3.56 -1.07 11.38
C LEU A 54 4.22 -1.94 12.47
N ILE A 55 5.54 -1.98 12.50
CA ILE A 55 6.33 -2.73 13.49
C ILE A 55 6.92 -1.78 14.52
N PRO A 56 7.42 -2.28 15.68
CA PRO A 56 8.13 -1.45 16.65
C PRO A 56 9.24 -0.64 15.97
N ASN A 57 9.19 0.67 16.14
CA ASN A 57 10.13 1.59 15.54
C ASN A 57 10.23 2.88 16.36
N ASP A 58 11.21 3.73 16.04
CA ASP A 58 11.43 5.00 16.68
C ASP A 58 10.24 5.97 16.50
N VAL A 59 10.01 6.82 17.48
CA VAL A 59 9.08 7.94 17.38
C VAL A 59 9.89 9.23 17.31
N VAL A 60 9.66 10.00 16.25
CA VAL A 60 10.41 11.19 15.88
C VAL A 60 9.51 12.41 15.75
N LEU A 61 10.08 13.59 15.65
CA LEU A 61 9.38 14.80 15.21
C LEU A 61 9.37 14.90 13.69
N TRP A 62 8.26 15.37 13.14
CA TRP A 62 8.13 15.67 11.71
C TRP A 62 7.16 16.80 11.44
N SER A 63 7.36 17.49 10.32
CA SER A 63 6.39 18.45 9.80
C SER A 63 5.03 17.81 9.63
N GLU A 64 3.96 18.54 9.92
CA GLU A 64 2.59 18.03 9.80
C GLU A 64 2.27 17.65 8.35
N THR A 65 1.76 16.43 8.15
CA THR A 65 1.35 15.90 6.86
C THR A 65 -0.06 15.29 6.89
N ASN A 66 -0.80 15.52 7.97
CA ASN A 66 -2.19 15.11 8.12
C ASN A 66 -2.42 13.60 7.88
N VAL A 67 -1.60 12.77 8.52
CA VAL A 67 -1.64 11.30 8.38
C VAL A 67 -1.92 10.61 9.71
N PRO A 68 -2.56 9.42 9.70
CA PRO A 68 -2.76 8.59 10.90
C PRO A 68 -1.47 8.29 11.68
N ALA A 69 -0.33 8.16 11.02
CA ALA A 69 0.95 7.94 11.69
C ALA A 69 1.42 9.11 12.59
N GLN A 70 0.80 10.30 12.45
CA GLN A 70 0.97 11.46 13.32
C GLN A 70 -0.17 11.66 14.32
N ARG A 71 -1.03 10.66 14.48
CA ARG A 71 -2.21 10.71 15.37
C ARG A 71 -2.12 9.64 16.44
N TRP A 72 -2.59 10.03 17.62
CA TRP A 72 -2.49 9.22 18.82
C TRP A 72 -3.83 9.23 19.54
N THR A 73 -4.44 8.08 19.71
CA THR A 73 -5.64 7.93 20.55
C THR A 73 -5.21 7.89 22.00
N LEU A 74 -5.81 8.71 22.84
CA LEU A 74 -5.56 8.75 24.28
C LEU A 74 -6.39 7.69 24.96
N GLU A 75 -5.73 6.82 25.72
CA GLU A 75 -6.35 5.79 26.55
C GLU A 75 -5.93 5.95 28.01
N THR A 76 -6.65 5.30 28.91
CA THR A 76 -6.26 5.17 30.31
C THR A 76 -5.68 3.79 30.60
N THR A 77 -4.77 3.74 31.56
CA THR A 77 -4.29 2.51 32.16
C THR A 77 -5.11 2.18 33.40
N THR A 78 -5.04 0.95 33.90
CA THR A 78 -5.80 0.50 35.07
C THR A 78 -5.37 1.19 36.36
N ASP A 79 -4.19 1.80 36.41
CA ASP A 79 -3.67 2.59 37.54
C ASP A 79 -3.89 4.10 37.38
N GLY A 80 -4.79 4.49 36.46
CA GLY A 80 -5.23 5.88 36.27
C GLY A 80 -4.25 6.78 35.52
N LYS A 81 -3.20 6.22 34.92
CA LYS A 81 -2.30 6.94 34.01
C LYS A 81 -2.82 6.92 32.59
N TYR A 82 -2.10 7.56 31.68
CA TYR A 82 -2.44 7.65 30.29
C TYR A 82 -1.55 6.74 29.43
N ALA A 83 -2.07 6.31 28.28
CA ALA A 83 -1.34 5.66 27.21
C ALA A 83 -1.73 6.29 25.85
N PHE A 84 -0.81 6.39 24.92
CA PHE A 84 -1.05 6.91 23.58
C PHE A 84 -0.90 5.78 22.57
N ARG A 85 -1.99 5.42 21.88
CA ARG A 85 -2.01 4.43 20.81
C ARG A 85 -1.93 5.13 19.45
N ASN A 86 -0.96 4.79 18.62
CA ASN A 86 -0.84 5.34 17.27
C ASN A 86 -2.00 4.85 16.40
N VAL A 87 -2.64 5.77 15.68
CA VAL A 87 -3.81 5.46 14.84
C VAL A 87 -3.46 4.60 13.64
N TYR A 88 -2.23 4.74 13.10
CA TYR A 88 -1.81 3.96 11.94
C TYR A 88 -1.34 2.55 12.33
N SER A 89 -0.43 2.46 13.27
CA SER A 89 0.20 1.18 13.64
C SER A 89 -0.58 0.37 14.68
N GLY A 90 -1.45 1.01 15.45
CA GLY A 90 -2.09 0.39 16.61
C GLY A 90 -1.17 0.21 17.83
N LEU A 91 0.12 0.55 17.71
CA LEU A 91 1.13 0.38 18.75
C LEU A 91 1.15 1.58 19.71
N TYR A 92 1.76 1.40 20.88
CA TYR A 92 1.76 2.39 21.96
C TYR A 92 3.09 3.12 22.06
N LEU A 93 3.02 4.42 22.32
CA LEU A 93 4.17 5.25 22.65
C LEU A 93 4.80 4.75 23.97
N ALA A 94 6.10 4.46 23.94
CA ALA A 94 6.82 3.96 25.10
C ALA A 94 8.28 4.45 25.11
N ALA A 95 8.87 4.48 26.29
CA ALA A 95 10.32 4.55 26.41
C ALA A 95 10.94 3.21 25.99
N LYS A 96 12.05 3.25 25.24
CA LYS A 96 12.72 2.07 24.68
C LYS A 96 13.25 1.10 25.74
N SER A 97 13.52 1.61 26.93
CA SER A 97 13.98 0.86 28.11
C SER A 97 13.42 1.48 29.39
N THR A 98 13.88 1.03 30.56
CA THR A 98 13.54 1.67 31.82
C THR A 98 13.73 3.19 31.73
N PRO A 99 12.72 4.00 32.12
CA PRO A 99 12.77 5.44 31.98
C PRO A 99 13.98 6.06 32.68
N ALA A 100 14.82 6.74 31.90
CA ALA A 100 15.97 7.51 32.35
C ALA A 100 16.20 8.67 31.36
N SER A 101 16.93 9.70 31.78
CA SER A 101 17.29 10.84 30.92
C SER A 101 18.07 10.34 29.69
N GLY A 102 17.70 10.84 28.51
CA GLY A 102 18.29 10.43 27.21
C GLY A 102 17.68 9.17 26.58
N VAL A 103 16.85 8.41 27.28
CA VAL A 103 16.17 7.23 26.71
C VAL A 103 15.23 7.67 25.58
N THR A 104 15.39 7.08 24.41
CA THR A 104 14.60 7.38 23.22
C THR A 104 13.19 6.81 23.31
N LEU A 105 12.26 7.43 22.59
CA LEU A 105 10.89 6.96 22.48
C LEU A 105 10.70 6.09 21.23
N VAL A 106 9.91 5.05 21.42
CA VAL A 106 9.57 4.05 20.39
C VAL A 106 8.08 3.75 20.44
N GLN A 107 7.57 3.10 19.43
CA GLN A 107 6.26 2.45 19.51
C GLN A 107 6.44 0.98 19.90
N MET A 108 5.57 0.50 20.77
CA MET A 108 5.62 -0.83 21.37
C MET A 108 4.20 -1.41 21.53
N PRO A 109 4.06 -2.71 21.78
CA PRO A 109 2.78 -3.35 22.02
C PRO A 109 2.03 -2.86 23.26
N SER A 110 0.77 -3.26 23.37
CA SER A 110 -0.11 -2.95 24.50
C SER A 110 0.44 -3.42 25.87
N SER A 111 1.32 -4.42 25.89
CA SER A 111 1.98 -4.90 27.12
C SER A 111 2.74 -3.81 27.87
N VAL A 112 3.19 -2.74 27.18
CA VAL A 112 3.93 -1.63 27.80
C VAL A 112 3.03 -0.59 28.48
N LYS A 113 1.71 -0.65 28.34
CA LYS A 113 0.76 0.35 28.89
C LYS A 113 0.93 0.57 30.40
N ARG A 114 1.39 -0.44 31.13
CA ARG A 114 1.57 -0.37 32.62
C ARG A 114 3.01 -0.13 33.04
N THR A 115 3.92 -0.01 32.11
CA THR A 115 5.36 0.13 32.36
C THR A 115 5.93 1.33 31.61
N THR A 116 6.73 1.08 30.58
CA THR A 116 7.42 2.13 29.79
C THR A 116 6.49 2.97 28.91
N GLY A 117 5.25 2.53 28.68
CA GLY A 117 4.20 3.24 27.91
C GLY A 117 3.12 3.90 28.77
N ALA A 118 3.32 3.95 30.11
CA ALA A 118 2.45 4.69 31.03
C ALA A 118 2.93 6.14 31.17
N TRP A 119 2.02 7.11 31.08
CA TRP A 119 2.34 8.53 31.05
C TRP A 119 1.49 9.33 32.04
N ASN A 120 2.06 10.39 32.63
CA ASN A 120 1.33 11.43 33.30
C ASN A 120 1.21 12.64 32.39
N ILE A 121 0.05 13.32 32.40
CA ILE A 121 -0.19 14.54 31.62
C ILE A 121 -0.52 15.65 32.61
N LYS A 122 0.29 16.71 32.62
CA LYS A 122 0.08 17.89 33.47
C LYS A 122 -0.04 19.16 32.61
N PRO A 123 -1.09 19.99 32.81
CA PRO A 123 -1.21 21.26 32.11
C PRO A 123 -0.06 22.19 32.50
N VAL A 124 0.39 22.99 31.55
CA VAL A 124 1.34 24.08 31.77
C VAL A 124 0.55 25.34 32.12
N GLU A 125 0.79 25.89 33.31
CA GLU A 125 0.07 27.05 33.80
C GLU A 125 0.19 28.26 32.84
N GLY A 126 -0.93 28.90 32.58
CA GLY A 126 -1.01 30.08 31.69
C GLY A 126 -0.98 29.75 30.17
N LEU A 127 -0.89 28.49 29.76
CA LEU A 127 -0.86 28.08 28.36
C LEU A 127 -2.04 27.17 28.02
N THR A 128 -2.78 27.49 26.94
CA THR A 128 -3.94 26.69 26.48
C THR A 128 -3.50 25.52 25.62
N ASN A 129 -4.03 24.29 25.93
CA ASN A 129 -3.72 23.03 25.22
C ASN A 129 -2.22 22.67 25.20
N VAL A 130 -1.47 23.14 26.22
CA VAL A 130 -0.06 22.85 26.41
C VAL A 130 0.14 22.09 27.70
N TYR A 131 0.86 20.98 27.61
CA TYR A 131 1.08 20.03 28.70
C TYR A 131 2.55 19.61 28.78
N THR A 132 2.96 19.14 29.94
CA THR A 132 4.10 18.24 30.04
C THR A 132 3.59 16.81 30.07
N ILE A 133 4.25 15.91 29.34
CA ILE A 133 3.96 14.47 29.35
C ILE A 133 5.18 13.80 29.96
N SER A 134 5.03 13.22 31.14
CA SER A 134 6.14 12.59 31.87
C SER A 134 5.95 11.08 32.03
N ALA A 135 7.05 10.36 32.24
CA ALA A 135 7.02 8.93 32.46
C ALA A 135 6.18 8.59 33.72
N GLY A 136 5.35 7.57 33.65
CA GLY A 136 4.38 7.22 34.68
C GLY A 136 4.98 6.90 36.06
N GLY A 137 6.21 6.39 36.10
CA GLY A 137 6.95 6.11 37.31
C GLY A 137 7.92 7.22 37.74
N ASN A 138 8.12 8.27 36.94
CA ASN A 138 9.04 9.37 37.22
C ASN A 138 8.60 10.67 36.56
N GLU A 139 7.94 11.53 37.32
CA GLU A 139 7.42 12.81 36.83
C GLU A 139 8.53 13.83 36.45
N GLY A 140 9.75 13.62 36.89
CA GLY A 140 10.92 14.43 36.54
C GLY A 140 11.45 14.16 35.13
N LEU A 141 10.97 13.11 34.45
CA LEU A 141 11.39 12.73 33.09
C LEU A 141 10.25 12.99 32.11
N CYS A 142 10.36 14.04 31.30
CA CYS A 142 9.35 14.45 30.34
C CYS A 142 9.71 14.01 28.91
N ILE A 143 8.69 13.77 28.10
CA ILE A 143 8.85 13.66 26.64
C ILE A 143 9.35 14.99 26.10
N GLY A 144 10.42 14.94 25.32
CA GLY A 144 11.01 16.16 24.78
C GLY A 144 12.14 15.92 23.77
N ILE A 145 12.83 17.01 23.52
CA ILE A 145 14.04 17.11 22.67
C ILE A 145 15.09 17.91 23.42
N ASP A 146 16.35 17.71 23.06
CA ASP A 146 17.48 18.44 23.65
C ASP A 146 18.13 19.45 22.67
N GLN A 147 17.53 19.63 21.52
CA GLN A 147 18.00 20.52 20.46
C GLN A 147 16.82 21.18 19.73
N ALA A 148 17.08 22.10 18.80
CA ALA A 148 16.05 22.73 18.00
C ALA A 148 15.24 21.71 17.20
N ALA A 149 13.90 21.87 17.16
CA ALA A 149 13.00 20.94 16.50
C ALA A 149 13.23 20.92 14.98
N ALA A 150 13.55 19.76 14.44
CA ALA A 150 13.71 19.49 13.02
C ALA A 150 13.04 18.18 12.63
N ASP A 151 12.78 17.99 11.33
CA ASP A 151 12.27 16.72 10.81
C ASP A 151 13.29 15.60 11.07
N GLY A 152 12.82 14.47 11.61
CA GLY A 152 13.67 13.35 12.00
C GLY A 152 14.28 13.43 13.39
N ASN A 153 14.09 14.50 14.15
CA ASN A 153 14.59 14.56 15.53
C ASN A 153 13.98 13.42 16.36
N GLN A 154 14.84 12.61 16.94
CA GLN A 154 14.48 11.54 17.86
C GLN A 154 13.87 12.13 19.14
N LEU A 155 12.66 11.69 19.49
CA LEU A 155 12.07 11.99 20.78
C LEU A 155 12.72 11.15 21.87
N LYS A 156 12.89 11.75 23.05
CA LYS A 156 13.52 11.12 24.20
C LYS A 156 12.91 11.61 25.52
N LEU A 157 13.23 10.94 26.59
CA LEU A 157 12.98 11.43 27.93
C LEU A 157 14.08 12.42 28.33
N VAL A 158 13.70 13.59 28.79
CA VAL A 158 14.61 14.64 29.25
C VAL A 158 14.16 15.21 30.60
N GLU A 159 15.09 15.67 31.38
CA GLU A 159 14.80 16.43 32.61
C GLU A 159 14.52 17.90 32.23
N PRO A 160 13.36 18.48 32.53
CA PRO A 160 12.99 19.82 32.13
C PRO A 160 14.02 20.90 32.53
N ALA A 161 14.72 20.71 33.66
CA ALA A 161 15.77 21.63 34.13
C ALA A 161 17.06 21.60 33.29
N THR A 162 17.26 20.59 32.41
CA THR A 162 18.49 20.40 31.64
C THR A 162 18.34 20.88 30.18
N VAL A 163 17.11 21.18 29.72
CA VAL A 163 16.89 21.64 28.35
C VAL A 163 17.12 23.16 28.22
N GLU A 164 17.67 23.55 27.08
CA GLU A 164 17.95 24.96 26.79
C GLU A 164 16.69 25.84 26.80
N LYS A 165 15.57 25.31 26.34
CA LYS A 165 14.29 26.04 26.20
C LYS A 165 13.13 25.23 26.73
N ALA A 166 12.27 25.86 27.52
CA ALA A 166 11.08 25.21 28.10
C ALA A 166 10.15 24.56 27.04
N ASN A 167 10.04 25.16 25.85
CA ASN A 167 9.22 24.60 24.76
C ASN A 167 9.77 23.27 24.15
N TYR A 168 10.95 22.83 24.58
CA TYR A 168 11.48 21.51 24.20
C TYR A 168 10.81 20.35 24.93
N VAL A 169 10.13 20.62 26.05
CA VAL A 169 9.33 19.66 26.80
C VAL A 169 7.83 19.98 26.83
N TYR A 170 7.42 21.07 26.18
CA TYR A 170 6.02 21.46 26.10
C TYR A 170 5.34 20.77 24.92
N CYS A 171 4.36 19.93 25.24
CA CYS A 171 3.54 19.19 24.28
C CYS A 171 2.21 19.92 24.07
N ARG A 172 1.96 20.44 22.90
CA ARG A 172 0.62 20.91 22.51
C ARG A 172 -0.18 19.70 22.05
N ILE A 173 -1.28 19.40 22.75
CA ILE A 173 -2.17 18.28 22.42
C ILE A 173 -3.43 18.86 21.74
N ILE A 174 -3.61 18.54 20.46
CA ILE A 174 -4.64 19.12 19.58
C ILE A 174 -5.53 17.99 19.08
N GLU A 175 -6.82 18.01 19.42
CA GLU A 175 -7.78 17.06 18.83
C GLU A 175 -7.79 17.20 17.31
N SER A 176 -7.69 16.10 16.60
CA SER A 176 -7.50 16.10 15.15
C SER A 176 -7.91 14.78 14.53
N GLU A 177 -8.89 14.84 13.62
CA GLU A 177 -9.32 13.71 12.82
C GLU A 177 -8.51 13.62 11.52
N VAL A 178 -8.36 12.41 11.01
CA VAL A 178 -7.69 12.11 9.73
C VAL A 178 -8.34 10.88 9.10
N PRO A 179 -8.17 10.67 7.79
CA PRO A 179 -8.54 9.40 7.17
C PRO A 179 -7.86 8.23 7.90
N THR A 180 -8.60 7.18 8.17
CA THR A 180 -8.10 5.98 8.88
C THR A 180 -7.91 4.78 7.97
N ALA A 181 -8.35 4.88 6.70
CA ALA A 181 -8.21 3.86 5.68
C ALA A 181 -7.99 4.51 4.31
N PHE A 182 -7.51 3.72 3.35
CA PHE A 182 -7.44 4.15 1.96
C PHE A 182 -8.85 4.18 1.35
N ASP A 183 -9.28 5.36 0.89
CA ASP A 183 -10.58 5.60 0.30
C ASP A 183 -10.49 6.53 -0.92
N ALA A 184 -11.64 6.88 -1.50
CA ALA A 184 -11.70 7.78 -2.66
C ALA A 184 -11.13 9.17 -2.35
N ALA A 185 -11.35 9.70 -1.14
CA ALA A 185 -10.85 11.01 -0.76
C ALA A 185 -9.32 11.01 -0.65
N VAL A 186 -8.73 9.95 -0.12
CA VAL A 186 -7.27 9.75 -0.06
C VAL A 186 -6.68 9.64 -1.46
N ARG A 187 -7.29 8.81 -2.35
CA ARG A 187 -6.89 8.72 -3.77
C ARG A 187 -6.89 10.10 -4.44
N ASP A 188 -8.01 10.80 -4.32
CA ASP A 188 -8.21 12.10 -4.99
C ASP A 188 -7.24 13.16 -4.44
N GLU A 189 -6.93 13.14 -3.13
CA GLU A 189 -5.90 13.98 -2.53
C GLU A 189 -4.51 13.70 -3.14
N MET A 190 -4.15 12.42 -3.31
CA MET A 190 -2.85 12.05 -3.91
C MET A 190 -2.77 12.51 -5.38
N VAL A 191 -3.80 12.29 -6.17
CA VAL A 191 -3.87 12.74 -7.58
C VAL A 191 -3.79 14.26 -7.65
N GLN A 192 -4.65 14.96 -6.89
CA GLN A 192 -4.71 16.42 -6.93
C GLN A 192 -3.41 17.07 -6.42
N GLY A 193 -2.79 16.46 -5.40
CA GLY A 193 -1.50 16.91 -4.88
C GLY A 193 -0.39 16.83 -5.93
N PHE A 194 -0.37 15.76 -6.73
CA PHE A 194 0.55 15.56 -7.84
C PHE A 194 0.29 16.56 -8.98
N ILE A 195 -0.96 16.74 -9.38
CA ILE A 195 -1.36 17.72 -10.40
C ILE A 195 -0.94 19.13 -9.96
N ASN A 196 -1.23 19.53 -8.72
CA ASN A 196 -0.83 20.83 -8.17
C ASN A 196 0.70 21.04 -8.16
N GLN A 197 1.49 19.98 -8.09
CA GLN A 197 2.94 20.04 -8.09
C GLN A 197 3.51 20.14 -9.50
N HIS A 198 3.02 19.36 -10.45
CA HIS A 198 3.71 19.06 -11.70
C HIS A 198 2.99 19.51 -12.98
N TYR A 199 1.67 19.71 -12.94
CA TYR A 199 0.92 20.13 -14.11
C TYR A 199 1.17 21.63 -14.39
N LYS A 200 1.92 21.91 -15.46
CA LYS A 200 2.40 23.24 -15.79
C LYS A 200 2.14 23.60 -17.24
N GLU A 201 1.79 24.85 -17.50
CA GLU A 201 1.67 25.37 -18.85
C GLU A 201 2.96 25.17 -19.66
N ALA A 202 2.78 24.78 -20.92
CA ALA A 202 3.83 24.59 -21.89
C ALA A 202 3.30 24.90 -23.30
N THR A 203 4.18 25.00 -24.32
CA THR A 203 3.78 25.31 -25.68
C THR A 203 2.74 24.31 -26.20
N GLY A 204 1.56 24.80 -26.58
CA GLY A 204 0.48 24.03 -27.13
C GLY A 204 -0.35 23.21 -26.14
N GLY A 205 -0.09 23.35 -24.84
CA GLY A 205 -0.83 22.63 -23.79
C GLY A 205 -0.13 22.69 -22.44
N HIS A 206 0.04 21.51 -21.82
CA HIS A 206 0.68 21.36 -20.51
C HIS A 206 1.71 20.23 -20.50
N ILE A 207 2.51 20.19 -19.45
CA ILE A 207 3.43 19.10 -19.13
C ILE A 207 3.25 18.66 -17.68
N LEU A 208 3.62 17.40 -17.40
CA LEU A 208 3.79 16.85 -16.06
C LEU A 208 5.26 16.62 -15.69
N GLY A 209 6.19 16.95 -16.61
CA GLY A 209 7.63 16.91 -16.36
C GLY A 209 8.25 15.52 -16.43
N GLY A 210 7.74 14.63 -17.29
CA GLY A 210 8.25 13.26 -17.46
C GLY A 210 9.67 13.16 -18.03
N GLY A 211 10.24 14.25 -18.52
CA GLY A 211 11.62 14.29 -19.02
C GLY A 211 11.79 13.85 -20.48
N GLY A 212 10.70 13.60 -21.20
CA GLY A 212 10.66 13.13 -22.58
C GLY A 212 10.31 11.64 -22.70
N TRP A 213 9.90 11.23 -23.86
CA TRP A 213 9.63 9.88 -24.30
C TRP A 213 8.93 8.95 -23.26
N TRP A 214 9.62 7.90 -22.77
CA TRP A 214 9.01 6.94 -21.86
C TRP A 214 8.50 7.60 -20.56
N GLY A 215 9.21 8.59 -20.04
CA GLY A 215 8.79 9.32 -18.85
C GLY A 215 7.54 10.16 -19.10
N ASP A 216 7.43 10.82 -20.25
CA ASP A 216 6.19 11.52 -20.66
C ASP A 216 5.05 10.51 -20.89
N ALA A 217 5.34 9.34 -21.51
CA ALA A 217 4.35 8.28 -21.70
C ALA A 217 3.79 7.78 -20.37
N GLU A 218 4.62 7.58 -19.34
CA GLU A 218 4.14 7.21 -18.00
C GLU A 218 3.30 8.31 -17.33
N MET A 219 3.58 9.59 -17.60
CA MET A 219 2.69 10.68 -17.17
C MET A 219 1.31 10.58 -17.83
N PHE A 220 1.25 10.23 -19.13
CA PHE A 220 0.01 9.99 -19.85
C PHE A 220 -0.74 8.78 -19.31
N GLU A 221 -0.01 7.68 -19.04
CA GLU A 221 -0.54 6.45 -18.50
C GLU A 221 -1.18 6.63 -17.11
N VAL A 222 -0.58 7.44 -16.22
CA VAL A 222 -1.15 7.77 -14.90
C VAL A 222 -2.48 8.54 -15.05
N ILE A 223 -2.56 9.46 -16.00
CA ILE A 223 -3.80 10.19 -16.30
C ILE A 223 -4.89 9.25 -16.86
N LEU A 224 -4.51 8.31 -17.74
CA LEU A 224 -5.43 7.29 -18.26
C LEU A 224 -5.89 6.33 -17.15
N ASP A 225 -5.00 5.91 -16.26
CA ASP A 225 -5.34 5.10 -15.10
C ASP A 225 -6.35 5.83 -14.19
N ALA A 226 -6.16 7.13 -13.95
CA ALA A 226 -7.09 7.96 -13.18
C ALA A 226 -8.45 8.09 -13.88
N PHE A 227 -8.48 8.26 -15.21
CA PHE A 227 -9.72 8.26 -15.97
C PHE A 227 -10.44 6.92 -15.89
N GLU A 228 -9.74 5.82 -16.12
CA GLU A 228 -10.29 4.46 -16.09
C GLU A 228 -10.96 4.14 -14.76
N THR A 229 -10.36 4.59 -13.66
CA THR A 229 -10.84 4.31 -12.30
C THR A 229 -11.99 5.22 -11.88
N THR A 230 -11.99 6.50 -12.30
CA THR A 230 -12.94 7.51 -11.81
C THR A 230 -14.04 7.87 -12.81
N GLY A 231 -13.77 7.73 -14.11
CA GLY A 231 -14.65 8.23 -15.19
C GLY A 231 -14.67 9.77 -15.28
N ASP A 232 -13.84 10.49 -14.53
CA ASP A 232 -13.85 11.96 -14.52
C ASP A 232 -13.24 12.52 -15.81
N LYS A 233 -14.05 13.27 -16.56
CA LYS A 233 -13.68 13.86 -17.84
C LYS A 233 -12.54 14.89 -17.77
N ILE A 234 -12.19 15.38 -16.59
CA ILE A 234 -11.05 16.29 -16.44
C ILE A 234 -9.75 15.62 -16.90
N TYR A 235 -9.61 14.31 -16.69
CA TYR A 235 -8.43 13.56 -17.13
C TYR A 235 -8.33 13.45 -18.66
N GLN A 236 -9.46 13.44 -19.38
CA GLN A 236 -9.44 13.53 -20.84
C GLN A 236 -8.88 14.89 -21.30
N THR A 237 -9.22 15.98 -20.60
CA THR A 237 -8.66 17.30 -20.87
C THR A 237 -7.16 17.33 -20.60
N TYR A 238 -6.71 16.83 -19.43
CA TYR A 238 -5.30 16.75 -19.10
C TYR A 238 -4.53 15.92 -20.13
N PHE A 239 -5.03 14.75 -20.49
CA PHE A 239 -4.40 13.92 -21.52
C PHE A 239 -4.23 14.67 -22.83
N ARG A 240 -5.27 15.33 -23.34
CA ARG A 240 -5.23 16.09 -24.59
C ARG A 240 -4.19 17.20 -24.57
N GLU A 241 -4.08 17.92 -23.46
CA GLU A 241 -3.11 19.00 -23.32
C GLU A 241 -1.66 18.50 -23.25
N LEU A 242 -1.42 17.37 -22.58
CA LEU A 242 -0.12 16.70 -22.58
C LEU A 242 0.24 16.18 -23.96
N TYR A 243 -0.71 15.54 -24.65
CA TYR A 243 -0.55 14.99 -26.00
C TYR A 243 -0.24 16.08 -27.02
N ASN A 244 -0.96 17.20 -27.03
CA ASN A 244 -0.70 18.33 -27.92
C ASN A 244 0.74 18.86 -27.74
N ASN A 245 1.17 19.05 -26.50
CA ASN A 245 2.54 19.47 -26.23
C ASN A 245 3.57 18.44 -26.71
N PHE A 246 3.31 17.14 -26.50
CA PHE A 246 4.20 16.08 -26.96
C PHE A 246 4.36 16.08 -28.48
N LEU A 247 3.27 16.23 -29.26
CA LEU A 247 3.31 16.28 -30.73
C LEU A 247 4.03 17.51 -31.26
N ILE A 248 3.91 18.64 -30.59
CA ILE A 248 4.68 19.86 -30.97
C ILE A 248 6.19 19.62 -30.84
N ARG A 249 6.60 18.87 -29.83
CA ARG A 249 8.02 18.56 -29.58
C ARG A 249 8.57 17.43 -30.46
N ASN A 250 7.72 16.44 -30.77
CA ASN A 250 8.17 15.15 -31.33
C ASN A 250 7.52 14.79 -32.68
N ASN A 251 6.64 15.62 -33.25
CA ASN A 251 5.85 15.33 -34.43
C ASN A 251 5.00 14.05 -34.30
N SER A 252 4.45 13.57 -35.43
CA SER A 252 3.63 12.35 -35.52
C SER A 252 4.40 11.11 -36.00
N ASP A 253 5.57 11.29 -36.59
CA ASP A 253 6.47 10.21 -37.01
C ASP A 253 7.68 10.15 -36.08
N TRP A 254 7.75 9.07 -35.28
CA TRP A 254 8.76 8.87 -34.27
C TRP A 254 9.95 8.02 -34.72
N SER A 255 10.04 7.72 -36.02
CA SER A 255 11.10 6.86 -36.58
C SER A 255 12.52 7.43 -36.38
N TYR A 256 12.67 8.72 -36.11
CA TYR A 256 13.95 9.36 -35.81
C TYR A 256 14.50 9.02 -34.44
N ASN A 257 13.65 8.57 -33.50
CA ASN A 257 14.15 8.09 -32.20
C ASN A 257 14.86 6.75 -32.38
N GLU A 258 16.10 6.64 -31.96
CA GLU A 258 16.84 5.40 -32.06
C GLU A 258 16.38 4.30 -31.09
N PHE A 259 15.73 4.69 -29.98
CA PHE A 259 15.26 3.81 -28.94
C PHE A 259 13.84 3.28 -29.25
N ASN A 260 13.73 1.99 -29.45
CA ASN A 260 12.46 1.34 -29.80
C ASN A 260 11.49 1.25 -28.64
N ASP A 261 12.00 1.15 -27.42
CA ASP A 261 11.18 1.15 -26.18
C ASP A 261 10.51 2.50 -25.95
N ASP A 262 11.19 3.61 -26.14
CA ASP A 262 10.61 4.97 -26.05
C ASP A 262 9.37 5.13 -26.95
N ILE A 263 9.49 4.68 -28.20
CA ILE A 263 8.37 4.69 -29.14
C ILE A 263 7.24 3.81 -28.63
N THR A 264 7.54 2.63 -28.12
CA THR A 264 6.56 1.65 -27.67
C THR A 264 5.78 2.14 -26.45
N TRP A 265 6.45 2.79 -25.48
CA TRP A 265 5.77 3.37 -24.33
C TRP A 265 4.76 4.45 -24.75
N MET A 266 5.12 5.30 -25.71
CA MET A 266 4.18 6.32 -26.21
C MET A 266 3.05 5.71 -27.08
N VAL A 267 3.32 4.64 -27.83
CA VAL A 267 2.27 3.86 -28.53
C VAL A 267 1.27 3.30 -27.52
N LEU A 268 1.72 2.75 -26.37
CA LEU A 268 0.83 2.28 -25.31
C LEU A 268 -0.10 3.38 -24.82
N ALA A 269 0.43 4.55 -24.50
CA ALA A 269 -0.39 5.67 -24.07
C ALA A 269 -1.43 6.07 -25.13
N CYS A 270 -1.05 6.12 -26.41
CA CYS A 270 -1.97 6.47 -27.50
C CYS A 270 -3.07 5.42 -27.72
N ILE A 271 -2.74 4.12 -27.75
CA ILE A 271 -3.76 3.08 -27.96
C ILE A 271 -4.74 2.98 -26.78
N ARG A 272 -4.27 3.19 -25.54
CA ARG A 272 -5.15 3.27 -24.39
C ARG A 272 -6.03 4.53 -24.43
N ALA A 273 -5.50 5.65 -24.88
CA ALA A 273 -6.30 6.87 -25.07
C ALA A 273 -7.42 6.63 -26.10
N TYR A 274 -7.14 5.95 -27.20
CA TYR A 274 -8.19 5.53 -28.15
C TYR A 274 -9.25 4.65 -27.48
N LYS A 275 -8.82 3.65 -26.71
CA LYS A 275 -9.71 2.74 -25.99
C LYS A 275 -10.71 3.48 -25.10
N TYR A 276 -10.29 4.55 -24.42
CA TYR A 276 -11.14 5.27 -23.46
C TYR A 276 -11.86 6.48 -24.05
N PHE A 277 -11.26 7.16 -25.03
CA PHE A 277 -11.79 8.43 -25.55
C PHE A 277 -12.42 8.28 -26.95
N GLY A 278 -12.09 7.21 -27.68
CA GLY A 278 -12.65 6.91 -29.01
C GLY A 278 -12.17 7.84 -30.13
N ASP A 279 -11.11 8.63 -29.92
CA ASP A 279 -10.58 9.54 -30.94
C ASP A 279 -9.63 8.77 -31.89
N GLU A 280 -10.03 8.68 -33.18
CA GLU A 280 -9.32 7.93 -34.21
C GLU A 280 -7.88 8.42 -34.46
N GLU A 281 -7.55 9.64 -34.09
CA GLU A 281 -6.19 10.16 -34.20
C GLU A 281 -5.21 9.34 -33.33
N TYR A 282 -5.61 8.99 -32.13
CA TYR A 282 -4.77 8.19 -31.23
C TYR A 282 -4.51 6.77 -31.79
N LEU A 283 -5.54 6.13 -32.34
CA LEU A 283 -5.37 4.81 -32.97
C LEU A 283 -4.45 4.88 -34.19
N LYS A 284 -4.66 5.86 -35.07
CA LYS A 284 -3.86 6.06 -36.27
C LYS A 284 -2.38 6.26 -35.95
N LEU A 285 -2.11 7.10 -34.94
CA LEU A 285 -0.75 7.39 -34.49
C LEU A 285 -0.09 6.17 -33.83
N ALA A 286 -0.83 5.45 -32.99
CA ALA A 286 -0.35 4.23 -32.37
C ALA A 286 0.01 3.15 -33.38
N ARG A 287 -0.87 2.88 -34.37
CA ARG A 287 -0.63 1.91 -35.42
C ARG A 287 0.59 2.26 -36.25
N PHE A 288 0.64 3.50 -36.76
CA PHE A 288 1.73 3.95 -37.63
C PHE A 288 3.10 3.78 -36.95
N ASN A 289 3.22 4.24 -35.72
CA ASN A 289 4.50 4.18 -35.02
C ASN A 289 4.84 2.76 -34.51
N PHE A 290 3.84 1.96 -34.10
CA PHE A 290 4.05 0.56 -33.76
C PHE A 290 4.56 -0.26 -34.94
N ASP A 291 3.91 -0.16 -36.08
CA ASP A 291 4.26 -0.95 -37.26
C ASP A 291 5.66 -0.59 -37.76
N ASN A 292 6.01 0.70 -37.84
CA ASN A 292 7.34 1.16 -38.21
C ASN A 292 8.41 0.67 -37.24
N MET A 293 8.15 0.79 -35.94
CA MET A 293 9.05 0.30 -34.90
C MET A 293 9.21 -1.23 -34.97
N TYR A 294 8.13 -1.97 -35.08
CA TYR A 294 8.17 -3.44 -35.17
C TYR A 294 8.97 -3.91 -36.39
N LEU A 295 8.74 -3.32 -37.58
CA LEU A 295 9.43 -3.66 -38.81
C LEU A 295 10.95 -3.54 -38.68
N ARG A 296 11.44 -2.52 -37.98
CA ARG A 296 12.89 -2.29 -37.83
C ARG A 296 13.49 -3.07 -36.65
N ALA A 297 12.74 -3.33 -35.59
CA ALA A 297 13.23 -3.89 -34.32
C ALA A 297 13.14 -5.41 -34.24
N ALA A 298 12.15 -6.05 -34.91
CA ALA A 298 11.95 -7.50 -34.83
C ALA A 298 13.11 -8.26 -35.49
N LYS A 299 13.69 -9.22 -34.77
CA LYS A 299 14.87 -10.00 -35.20
C LYS A 299 14.63 -11.49 -35.04
N GLN A 300 15.04 -12.24 -36.07
CA GLN A 300 15.05 -13.68 -36.06
C GLN A 300 16.41 -14.22 -35.54
N PRO A 301 16.49 -15.44 -34.95
CA PRO A 301 15.43 -16.45 -34.92
C PRO A 301 14.45 -16.33 -33.73
N HIS A 302 14.73 -15.47 -32.77
CA HIS A 302 13.95 -15.43 -31.49
C HIS A 302 12.60 -14.69 -31.62
N GLY A 303 12.40 -13.87 -32.67
CA GLY A 303 11.19 -13.07 -32.81
C GLY A 303 11.08 -11.88 -31.87
N THR A 304 12.12 -11.62 -31.05
CA THR A 304 12.19 -10.51 -30.11
C THR A 304 12.57 -9.20 -30.78
N LEU A 305 12.29 -8.10 -30.08
CA LEU A 305 12.63 -6.76 -30.50
C LEU A 305 13.98 -6.33 -29.89
N ILE A 306 14.84 -5.70 -30.69
CA ILE A 306 16.08 -5.10 -30.22
C ILE A 306 15.81 -3.74 -29.57
N TRP A 307 16.57 -3.39 -28.54
CA TRP A 307 16.38 -2.17 -27.75
C TRP A 307 16.48 -0.90 -28.59
N LYS A 308 17.53 -0.79 -29.42
CA LYS A 308 17.72 0.39 -30.23
C LYS A 308 18.16 0.05 -31.67
N GLN A 309 17.82 0.95 -32.61
CA GLN A 309 18.02 0.72 -34.03
C GLN A 309 19.49 0.46 -34.43
N THR A 310 20.43 1.15 -33.79
CA THR A 310 21.87 1.08 -34.08
C THR A 310 22.61 0.08 -33.22
N GLN A 311 21.92 -0.94 -32.69
CA GLN A 311 22.54 -1.92 -31.79
C GLN A 311 23.58 -2.77 -32.53
N PRO A 312 24.84 -2.83 -32.03
CA PRO A 312 25.87 -3.67 -32.63
C PRO A 312 25.63 -5.17 -32.36
N ASN A 313 26.34 -6.05 -33.12
CA ASN A 313 26.38 -7.46 -32.78
C ASN A 313 27.35 -7.67 -31.58
N PRO A 314 27.04 -8.49 -30.54
CA PRO A 314 25.81 -9.28 -30.41
C PRO A 314 24.57 -8.41 -30.19
N LEU A 315 23.41 -8.91 -30.66
CA LEU A 315 22.12 -8.29 -30.44
C LEU A 315 21.70 -8.48 -28.97
N SER A 316 20.83 -7.60 -28.47
CA SER A 316 20.29 -7.74 -27.11
C SER A 316 18.78 -7.68 -27.10
N THR A 317 18.16 -8.68 -26.48
CA THR A 317 16.76 -8.68 -26.09
C THR A 317 16.66 -8.03 -24.71
N ASN A 318 15.86 -6.99 -24.58
CA ASN A 318 15.66 -6.26 -23.33
C ASN A 318 14.18 -6.25 -22.94
N SER A 319 13.89 -6.36 -21.65
CA SER A 319 12.51 -6.32 -21.12
C SER A 319 11.84 -4.97 -21.37
N CYS A 320 12.60 -3.87 -21.39
CA CYS A 320 12.06 -2.51 -21.59
C CYS A 320 11.34 -2.29 -22.92
N ILE A 321 11.68 -3.07 -23.96
CA ILE A 321 11.00 -3.01 -25.26
C ILE A 321 10.03 -4.18 -25.44
N ASN A 322 10.42 -5.42 -25.09
CA ASN A 322 9.65 -6.61 -25.44
C ASN A 322 8.34 -6.70 -24.63
N GLY A 323 8.38 -6.50 -23.31
CA GLY A 323 7.18 -6.49 -22.47
C GLY A 323 6.14 -5.47 -22.92
N PRO A 324 6.48 -4.18 -23.03
CA PRO A 324 5.56 -3.14 -23.50
C PRO A 324 5.04 -3.39 -24.93
N ALA A 325 5.88 -3.92 -25.82
CA ALA A 325 5.48 -4.20 -27.20
C ALA A 325 4.43 -5.33 -27.29
N ILE A 326 4.53 -6.37 -26.45
CA ILE A 326 3.51 -7.41 -26.37
C ILE A 326 2.17 -6.81 -25.94
N VAL A 327 2.20 -5.98 -24.87
CA VAL A 327 1.00 -5.32 -24.35
C VAL A 327 0.41 -4.37 -25.40
N ALA A 328 1.23 -3.57 -26.09
CA ALA A 328 0.79 -2.67 -27.15
C ALA A 328 0.15 -3.44 -28.32
N ALA A 329 0.76 -4.54 -28.75
CA ALA A 329 0.22 -5.40 -29.79
C ALA A 329 -1.13 -6.02 -29.38
N CYS A 330 -1.25 -6.48 -28.12
CA CYS A 330 -2.53 -6.97 -27.60
C CYS A 330 -3.62 -5.90 -27.61
N TYR A 331 -3.32 -4.66 -27.19
CA TYR A 331 -4.27 -3.56 -27.27
C TYR A 331 -4.63 -3.21 -28.73
N LEU A 332 -3.65 -3.18 -29.63
CA LEU A 332 -3.94 -2.95 -31.05
C LEU A 332 -4.85 -4.05 -31.61
N GLY A 333 -4.59 -5.32 -31.32
CA GLY A 333 -5.44 -6.44 -31.70
C GLY A 333 -6.85 -6.33 -31.11
N GLU A 334 -6.98 -5.94 -29.84
CA GLU A 334 -8.27 -5.72 -29.18
C GLU A 334 -9.07 -4.58 -29.85
N MET A 335 -8.42 -3.47 -30.16
CA MET A 335 -9.09 -2.27 -30.67
C MET A 335 -9.39 -2.34 -32.18
N THR A 336 -8.56 -3.03 -32.97
CA THR A 336 -8.75 -3.13 -34.44
C THR A 336 -9.47 -4.39 -34.86
N GLY A 337 -9.44 -5.45 -34.03
CA GLY A 337 -9.90 -6.79 -34.43
C GLY A 337 -8.91 -7.54 -35.34
N GLU A 338 -7.75 -6.96 -35.64
CA GLU A 338 -6.75 -7.52 -36.55
C GLU A 338 -5.89 -8.58 -35.86
N LYS A 339 -6.01 -9.83 -36.30
CA LYS A 339 -5.26 -10.97 -35.73
C LYS A 339 -3.74 -10.79 -35.82
N GLU A 340 -3.25 -10.07 -36.84
CA GLU A 340 -1.83 -9.84 -37.05
C GLU A 340 -1.13 -9.25 -35.84
N TYR A 341 -1.78 -8.37 -35.07
CA TYR A 341 -1.21 -7.79 -33.87
C TYR A 341 -1.06 -8.84 -32.76
N TYR A 342 -2.04 -9.76 -32.64
CA TYR A 342 -1.90 -10.87 -31.70
C TYR A 342 -0.81 -11.85 -32.13
N ASP A 343 -0.63 -12.10 -33.44
CA ASP A 343 0.45 -12.94 -33.94
C ASP A 343 1.83 -12.31 -33.63
N LYS A 344 1.97 -10.98 -33.76
CA LYS A 344 3.15 -10.24 -33.35
C LYS A 344 3.39 -10.38 -31.82
N ALA A 345 2.33 -10.21 -31.00
CA ALA A 345 2.40 -10.35 -29.55
C ALA A 345 2.87 -11.77 -29.13
N LEU A 346 2.30 -12.81 -29.71
CA LEU A 346 2.65 -14.21 -29.47
C LEU A 346 4.11 -14.51 -29.85
N SER A 347 4.58 -13.98 -30.98
CA SER A 347 5.97 -14.14 -31.43
C SER A 347 6.96 -13.49 -30.46
N ILE A 348 6.70 -12.22 -30.06
CA ILE A 348 7.56 -11.51 -29.12
C ILE A 348 7.56 -12.23 -27.75
N TYR A 349 6.37 -12.66 -27.28
CA TYR A 349 6.22 -13.34 -26.00
C TYR A 349 7.01 -14.65 -25.94
N ALA A 350 6.93 -15.46 -26.99
CA ALA A 350 7.68 -16.72 -27.07
C ALA A 350 9.19 -16.49 -26.93
N GLY A 351 9.73 -15.50 -27.63
CA GLY A 351 11.14 -15.13 -27.52
C GLY A 351 11.52 -14.53 -26.18
N GLN A 352 10.71 -13.62 -25.64
CA GLN A 352 10.94 -13.05 -24.31
C GLN A 352 10.89 -14.13 -23.23
N ARG A 353 9.92 -15.05 -23.30
CA ARG A 353 9.80 -16.18 -22.38
C ARG A 353 11.05 -17.07 -22.45
N GLN A 354 11.56 -17.33 -23.63
CA GLN A 354 12.76 -18.15 -23.81
C GLN A 354 14.03 -17.47 -23.25
N LEU A 355 14.18 -16.16 -23.45
CA LEU A 355 15.44 -15.46 -23.20
C LEU A 355 15.46 -14.74 -21.84
N LEU A 356 14.34 -14.24 -21.37
CA LEU A 356 14.26 -13.33 -20.23
C LEU A 356 13.37 -13.81 -19.08
N PHE A 357 12.74 -14.98 -19.19
CA PHE A 357 11.84 -15.45 -18.13
C PHE A 357 12.27 -16.79 -17.56
N ASP A 358 12.35 -16.83 -16.25
CA ASP A 358 12.51 -18.06 -15.48
C ASP A 358 11.14 -18.55 -14.99
N ALA A 359 10.59 -19.54 -15.67
CA ALA A 359 9.26 -20.05 -15.37
C ALA A 359 9.19 -20.81 -14.03
N GLU A 360 10.30 -21.27 -13.47
CA GLU A 360 10.37 -21.94 -12.17
C GLU A 360 10.23 -20.94 -11.01
N THR A 361 10.93 -19.84 -11.12
CA THR A 361 10.94 -18.78 -10.07
C THR A 361 9.93 -17.66 -10.31
N GLY A 362 9.54 -17.41 -11.55
CA GLY A 362 8.73 -16.26 -11.96
C GLY A 362 9.54 -14.98 -12.19
N GLN A 363 10.87 -15.05 -12.16
CA GLN A 363 11.75 -13.91 -12.36
C GLN A 363 11.83 -13.49 -13.83
N VAL A 364 11.67 -12.21 -14.11
CA VAL A 364 11.87 -11.60 -15.42
C VAL A 364 13.20 -10.84 -15.43
N TYR A 365 14.12 -11.26 -16.26
CA TYR A 365 15.45 -10.69 -16.40
C TYR A 365 15.42 -9.38 -17.21
N ASP A 366 16.39 -8.51 -16.98
CA ASP A 366 16.48 -7.23 -17.67
C ASP A 366 16.84 -7.39 -19.15
N SER A 367 17.92 -8.12 -19.43
CA SER A 367 18.39 -8.26 -20.80
C SER A 367 19.26 -9.51 -21.02
N ARG A 368 19.28 -9.98 -22.27
CA ARG A 368 20.16 -11.06 -22.72
C ARG A 368 20.67 -10.83 -24.13
N ALA A 369 22.00 -10.94 -24.29
CA ALA A 369 22.62 -10.82 -25.60
C ALA A 369 22.65 -12.18 -26.33
N TRP A 370 22.58 -12.10 -27.69
CA TRP A 370 22.64 -13.25 -28.60
C TRP A 370 23.30 -12.88 -29.90
N ASN A 371 23.94 -13.87 -30.55
CA ASN A 371 24.67 -13.71 -31.78
C ASN A 371 23.75 -13.73 -33.01
N ALA A 372 24.22 -13.27 -34.15
CA ALA A 372 23.45 -13.23 -35.39
C ALA A 372 22.97 -14.63 -35.88
N ASP A 373 23.65 -15.71 -35.47
CA ASP A 373 23.24 -17.10 -35.73
C ASP A 373 22.15 -17.61 -34.77
N GLY A 374 21.73 -16.78 -33.81
CA GLY A 374 20.72 -17.11 -32.80
C GLY A 374 21.27 -17.79 -31.56
N SER A 375 22.58 -18.07 -31.48
CA SER A 375 23.19 -18.61 -30.28
C SER A 375 23.26 -17.56 -29.17
N ILE A 376 23.11 -17.99 -27.91
CA ILE A 376 23.24 -17.08 -26.76
C ILE A 376 24.70 -16.63 -26.65
N ALA A 377 24.93 -15.34 -26.52
CA ALA A 377 26.24 -14.77 -26.31
C ALA A 377 26.77 -15.14 -24.92
N SER A 378 28.09 -15.32 -24.81
CA SER A 378 28.76 -15.64 -23.54
C SER A 378 28.69 -14.50 -22.52
N GLU A 379 28.55 -13.29 -22.99
CA GLU A 379 28.44 -12.04 -22.20
C GLU A 379 27.14 -11.30 -22.50
N GLY A 380 26.80 -10.29 -21.68
CA GLY A 380 25.62 -9.47 -21.90
C GLY A 380 24.32 -10.10 -21.37
N PHE A 381 24.42 -10.90 -20.31
CA PHE A 381 23.25 -11.33 -19.53
C PHE A 381 23.12 -10.46 -18.27
N ASN A 382 21.99 -9.79 -18.14
CA ASN A 382 21.62 -9.06 -16.95
C ASN A 382 20.38 -9.72 -16.32
N SER A 383 20.59 -10.42 -15.21
CA SER A 383 19.53 -11.13 -14.46
C SER A 383 18.76 -10.24 -13.49
N TRP A 384 19.03 -8.93 -13.48
CA TRP A 384 18.32 -8.01 -12.59
C TRP A 384 16.81 -8.02 -12.85
N ALA A 385 16.04 -8.18 -11.76
CA ALA A 385 14.59 -8.07 -11.79
C ALA A 385 14.15 -6.70 -11.25
N SER A 386 13.47 -5.93 -12.07
CA SER A 386 12.86 -4.67 -11.68
C SER A 386 11.34 -4.79 -11.61
N THR A 387 10.71 -3.79 -11.04
CA THR A 387 9.23 -3.77 -10.97
C THR A 387 8.60 -3.61 -12.35
N TYR A 388 9.24 -2.90 -13.31
CA TYR A 388 8.66 -2.75 -14.66
C TYR A 388 8.80 -4.04 -15.49
N ASN A 389 9.92 -4.78 -15.35
CA ASN A 389 10.10 -6.06 -16.03
C ASN A 389 8.98 -7.03 -15.65
N GLN A 390 8.79 -7.18 -14.33
CA GLN A 390 7.74 -8.02 -13.78
C GLN A 390 6.35 -7.52 -14.21
N GLY A 391 6.10 -6.22 -14.12
CA GLY A 391 4.81 -5.63 -14.46
C GLY A 391 4.42 -5.86 -15.91
N THR A 392 5.30 -5.55 -16.85
CA THR A 392 5.00 -5.70 -18.28
C THR A 392 4.84 -7.16 -18.71
N MET A 393 5.65 -8.08 -18.15
CA MET A 393 5.46 -9.51 -18.39
C MET A 393 4.15 -10.02 -17.78
N LEU A 394 3.79 -9.57 -16.58
CA LEU A 394 2.50 -9.87 -15.95
C LEU A 394 1.33 -9.44 -16.82
N GLY A 395 1.36 -8.19 -17.31
CA GLY A 395 0.35 -7.65 -18.23
C GLY A 395 0.28 -8.43 -19.54
N ALA A 396 1.42 -8.71 -20.15
CA ALA A 396 1.52 -9.49 -21.40
C ALA A 396 0.92 -10.89 -21.24
N ALA A 397 1.32 -11.64 -20.22
CA ALA A 397 0.81 -12.98 -19.95
C ALA A 397 -0.70 -12.96 -19.67
N THR A 398 -1.19 -12.00 -18.87
CA THR A 398 -2.62 -11.84 -18.58
C THR A 398 -3.44 -11.59 -19.84
N MET A 399 -2.98 -10.68 -20.72
CA MET A 399 -3.71 -10.35 -21.95
C MET A 399 -3.69 -11.50 -22.97
N LEU A 400 -2.58 -12.22 -23.08
CA LEU A 400 -2.49 -13.40 -23.95
C LEU A 400 -3.34 -14.56 -23.42
N TYR A 401 -3.40 -14.80 -22.12
CA TYR A 401 -4.35 -15.76 -21.54
C TYR A 401 -5.80 -15.42 -21.89
N LYS A 402 -6.17 -14.14 -21.77
CA LYS A 402 -7.51 -13.68 -22.12
C LYS A 402 -7.85 -13.87 -23.59
N TYR A 403 -6.87 -13.72 -24.47
CA TYR A 403 -7.03 -13.91 -25.92
C TYR A 403 -7.05 -15.39 -26.32
N THR A 404 -6.11 -16.20 -25.80
CA THR A 404 -5.91 -17.58 -26.25
C THR A 404 -6.65 -18.62 -25.41
N GLY A 405 -6.84 -18.37 -24.12
CA GLY A 405 -7.32 -19.33 -23.12
C GLY A 405 -6.29 -20.41 -22.76
N GLU A 406 -5.02 -20.26 -23.18
CA GLU A 406 -3.97 -21.26 -22.92
C GLU A 406 -3.42 -21.10 -21.49
N GLU A 407 -3.50 -22.16 -20.68
CA GLU A 407 -3.11 -22.17 -19.26
C GLU A 407 -1.65 -21.75 -19.00
N GLN A 408 -0.75 -21.93 -19.96
CA GLN A 408 0.64 -21.52 -19.83
C GLN A 408 0.76 -20.03 -19.49
N TYR A 409 -0.01 -19.17 -20.15
CA TYR A 409 0.03 -17.73 -19.90
C TYR A 409 -0.47 -17.36 -18.50
N LYS A 410 -1.50 -18.09 -18.03
CA LYS A 410 -1.99 -17.91 -16.66
C LYS A 410 -0.95 -18.35 -15.63
N GLN A 411 -0.31 -19.49 -15.84
CA GLN A 411 0.76 -20.00 -14.97
C GLN A 411 1.96 -19.05 -14.95
N ASP A 412 2.36 -18.52 -16.10
CA ASP A 412 3.42 -17.52 -16.18
C ASP A 412 3.04 -16.22 -15.44
N ALA A 413 1.80 -15.73 -15.58
CA ALA A 413 1.29 -14.57 -14.86
C ALA A 413 1.30 -14.79 -13.33
N ASP A 414 0.80 -15.95 -12.89
CA ASP A 414 0.79 -16.32 -11.47
C ASP A 414 2.23 -16.40 -10.91
N ALA A 415 3.18 -16.99 -11.63
CA ALA A 415 4.59 -17.07 -11.24
C ALA A 415 5.24 -15.68 -11.11
N VAL A 416 5.02 -14.80 -12.12
CA VAL A 416 5.52 -13.42 -12.11
C VAL A 416 4.95 -12.64 -10.90
N TYR A 417 3.64 -12.75 -10.66
CA TYR A 417 3.01 -12.11 -9.50
C TYR A 417 3.60 -12.61 -8.18
N HIS A 418 3.75 -13.93 -8.00
CA HIS A 418 4.33 -14.52 -6.79
C HIS A 418 5.78 -14.10 -6.57
N TYR A 419 6.61 -14.09 -7.62
CA TYR A 419 7.97 -13.59 -7.50
C TYR A 419 7.99 -12.12 -7.04
N THR A 420 7.19 -11.28 -7.69
CA THR A 420 7.10 -9.86 -7.36
C THR A 420 6.68 -9.63 -5.91
N TYR A 421 5.60 -10.31 -5.49
CA TYR A 421 5.05 -10.21 -4.15
C TYR A 421 6.02 -10.68 -3.07
N ASN A 422 6.82 -11.72 -3.34
CA ASN A 422 7.69 -12.33 -2.35
C ASN A 422 9.13 -11.79 -2.37
N LYS A 423 9.65 -11.43 -3.55
CA LYS A 423 11.07 -11.06 -3.72
C LYS A 423 11.33 -9.56 -3.84
N LEU A 424 10.34 -8.78 -4.29
CA LEU A 424 10.50 -7.33 -4.50
C LEU A 424 9.86 -6.48 -3.39
N THR A 425 9.42 -7.11 -2.31
CA THR A 425 8.80 -6.46 -1.15
C THR A 425 9.56 -6.71 0.14
N ASN A 426 9.26 -5.89 1.15
CA ASN A 426 9.71 -6.15 2.52
C ASN A 426 8.76 -7.12 3.25
N ASN A 427 9.04 -7.40 4.53
CA ASN A 427 8.21 -8.29 5.37
C ASN A 427 6.76 -7.81 5.55
N GLN A 428 6.46 -6.54 5.28
CA GLN A 428 5.10 -5.99 5.30
C GLN A 428 4.43 -6.05 3.93
N LYS A 429 5.07 -6.65 2.95
CA LYS A 429 4.62 -6.70 1.55
C LYS A 429 4.49 -5.33 0.89
N ILE A 430 5.31 -4.38 1.31
CA ILE A 430 5.47 -3.09 0.63
C ILE A 430 6.66 -3.17 -0.31
N ILE A 431 6.51 -2.71 -1.55
CA ILE A 431 7.58 -2.75 -2.55
C ILE A 431 8.80 -1.98 -2.06
N SER A 432 9.93 -2.67 -1.96
CA SER A 432 11.19 -2.18 -1.36
C SER A 432 12.34 -2.01 -2.35
N VAL A 433 12.08 -2.18 -3.63
CA VAL A 433 13.06 -1.99 -4.72
C VAL A 433 12.69 -0.79 -5.60
N CYS A 434 13.54 -0.42 -6.53
CA CYS A 434 13.33 0.72 -7.44
C CYS A 434 13.06 2.02 -6.67
N GLN A 435 13.93 2.32 -5.70
CA GLN A 435 13.83 3.46 -4.79
C GLN A 435 14.99 4.42 -5.04
N THR A 436 14.77 5.43 -5.86
CA THR A 436 15.78 6.45 -6.16
C THR A 436 15.12 7.81 -6.44
N ILE A 437 15.91 8.85 -6.50
CA ILE A 437 15.49 10.20 -6.88
C ILE A 437 15.94 10.44 -8.30
N ASN A 438 15.01 10.72 -9.20
CA ASN A 438 15.25 10.89 -10.64
C ASN A 438 15.98 9.70 -11.30
N GLY A 439 16.07 9.70 -12.61
CA GLY A 439 16.55 8.56 -13.41
C GLY A 439 15.45 7.51 -13.60
N ASP A 440 15.75 6.46 -14.34
CA ASP A 440 14.74 5.50 -14.79
C ASP A 440 14.12 4.70 -13.62
N LEU A 441 14.95 4.27 -12.68
CA LEU A 441 14.53 3.43 -11.55
C LEU A 441 13.37 4.02 -10.74
N CYS A 442 13.28 5.35 -10.65
CA CYS A 442 12.25 5.99 -9.81
C CYS A 442 10.83 5.76 -10.33
N GLY A 443 10.63 5.58 -11.65
CA GLY A 443 9.32 5.44 -12.29
C GLY A 443 8.75 4.02 -12.32
N PHE A 444 9.54 3.00 -12.08
CA PHE A 444 9.20 1.61 -12.41
C PHE A 444 8.06 1.00 -11.58
N LYS A 445 7.83 1.46 -10.36
CA LYS A 445 6.75 0.92 -9.52
C LYS A 445 5.35 1.23 -10.05
N GLY A 446 5.17 2.37 -10.71
CA GLY A 446 3.88 2.76 -11.29
C GLY A 446 3.44 1.79 -12.37
N ILE A 447 4.37 1.40 -13.24
CA ILE A 447 4.15 0.41 -14.30
C ILE A 447 3.66 -0.92 -13.71
N LEU A 448 4.31 -1.40 -12.64
CA LEU A 448 3.87 -2.62 -11.97
C LEU A 448 2.43 -2.53 -11.46
N MET A 449 2.06 -1.44 -10.77
CA MET A 449 0.73 -1.30 -10.18
C MET A 449 -0.39 -1.40 -11.21
N ARG A 450 -0.21 -0.81 -12.38
CA ARG A 450 -1.13 -0.89 -13.52
C ARG A 450 -1.38 -2.33 -13.95
N TYR A 451 -0.33 -3.10 -14.13
CA TYR A 451 -0.46 -4.48 -14.60
C TYR A 451 -0.85 -5.47 -13.50
N VAL A 452 -0.55 -5.19 -12.23
CA VAL A 452 -1.10 -5.95 -11.10
C VAL A 452 -2.63 -5.77 -11.03
N ARG A 453 -3.14 -4.55 -11.26
CA ARG A 453 -4.60 -4.34 -11.33
C ARG A 453 -5.20 -5.15 -12.49
N ARG A 454 -4.61 -5.09 -13.67
CA ARG A 454 -5.05 -5.86 -14.83
C ARG A 454 -5.10 -7.36 -14.55
N TYR A 455 -4.01 -7.89 -14.00
CA TYR A 455 -3.94 -9.29 -13.59
C TYR A 455 -5.03 -9.64 -12.57
N ALA A 456 -5.23 -8.79 -11.57
CA ALA A 456 -6.20 -9.03 -10.52
C ALA A 456 -7.65 -9.07 -11.04
N GLU A 457 -8.00 -8.15 -11.96
CA GLU A 457 -9.33 -8.06 -12.55
C GLU A 457 -9.61 -9.16 -13.57
N ASP A 458 -8.67 -9.42 -14.48
CA ASP A 458 -8.84 -10.38 -15.57
C ASP A 458 -8.73 -11.84 -15.10
N LEU A 459 -7.99 -12.12 -14.02
CA LEU A 459 -7.80 -13.48 -13.45
C LEU A 459 -8.48 -13.69 -12.08
N ASP A 460 -9.31 -12.73 -11.66
CA ASP A 460 -10.09 -12.80 -10.41
C ASP A 460 -9.22 -13.05 -9.17
N ASN A 461 -8.19 -12.20 -8.98
CA ASN A 461 -7.29 -12.27 -7.82
C ASN A 461 -7.50 -11.07 -6.87
N PRO A 462 -8.42 -11.18 -5.90
CA PRO A 462 -8.70 -10.09 -4.95
C PRO A 462 -7.52 -9.76 -4.03
N LYS A 463 -6.62 -10.71 -3.78
CA LYS A 463 -5.39 -10.49 -3.02
C LYS A 463 -4.50 -9.45 -3.71
N ALA A 464 -4.36 -9.53 -5.02
CA ALA A 464 -3.56 -8.56 -5.77
C ALA A 464 -4.15 -7.15 -5.71
N LEU A 465 -5.47 -7.00 -5.77
CA LEU A 465 -6.14 -5.69 -5.58
C LEU A 465 -5.91 -5.11 -4.18
N GLN A 466 -6.04 -5.94 -3.15
CA GLN A 466 -5.76 -5.53 -1.78
C GLN A 466 -4.30 -5.11 -1.61
N TRP A 467 -3.38 -5.81 -2.26
CA TRP A 467 -1.96 -5.47 -2.20
C TRP A 467 -1.64 -4.11 -2.81
N ILE A 468 -2.27 -3.73 -3.94
CA ILE A 468 -2.11 -2.39 -4.51
C ILE A 468 -2.53 -1.32 -3.50
N ALA A 469 -3.70 -1.49 -2.90
CA ALA A 469 -4.21 -0.52 -1.93
C ALA A 469 -3.38 -0.42 -0.66
N LYS A 470 -2.85 -1.54 -0.18
CA LYS A 470 -1.91 -1.55 0.95
C LYS A 470 -0.66 -0.73 0.63
N ASN A 471 -0.11 -0.89 -0.57
CA ASN A 471 1.03 -0.09 -1.02
C ASN A 471 0.67 1.39 -1.18
N ALA A 472 -0.47 1.72 -1.78
CA ALA A 472 -0.96 3.09 -1.92
C ALA A 472 -1.17 3.77 -0.55
N TRP A 473 -1.81 3.06 0.38
CA TRP A 473 -2.02 3.56 1.74
C TRP A 473 -0.70 3.80 2.48
N HIS A 474 0.27 2.91 2.32
CA HIS A 474 1.59 3.10 2.93
C HIS A 474 2.34 4.28 2.31
N ALA A 475 2.29 4.44 0.99
CA ALA A 475 2.85 5.61 0.30
C ALA A 475 2.20 6.91 0.78
N TYR A 476 0.87 6.95 0.97
CA TYR A 476 0.15 8.10 1.52
C TYR A 476 0.64 8.50 2.91
N GLN A 477 0.90 7.52 3.80
CA GLN A 477 1.42 7.78 5.16
C GLN A 477 2.79 8.49 5.12
N ASN A 478 3.57 8.24 4.09
CA ASN A 478 4.94 8.76 3.93
C ASN A 478 5.03 10.00 3.03
N ARG A 479 3.89 10.59 2.63
CA ARG A 479 3.90 11.77 1.77
C ARG A 479 4.46 13.02 2.45
N MET A 480 4.94 13.92 1.65
CA MET A 480 5.22 15.31 2.01
C MET A 480 4.02 16.18 1.66
N MET A 481 3.69 17.14 2.49
CA MET A 481 2.70 18.18 2.19
C MET A 481 3.34 19.57 2.19
N GLN A 482 3.04 20.36 1.17
CA GLN A 482 3.42 21.77 1.08
C GLN A 482 2.25 22.57 0.47
N GLY A 483 1.43 23.16 1.31
CA GLY A 483 0.18 23.78 0.88
C GLY A 483 -0.77 22.73 0.26
N LYS A 484 -1.15 22.95 -1.02
CA LYS A 484 -2.00 22.00 -1.78
C LYS A 484 -1.23 20.86 -2.46
N ARG A 485 0.09 20.83 -2.31
CA ARG A 485 0.95 19.79 -2.88
C ARG A 485 1.08 18.64 -1.90
N SER A 486 0.76 17.45 -2.33
CA SER A 486 0.81 16.23 -1.51
C SER A 486 1.42 15.14 -2.37
N VAL A 487 2.68 14.80 -2.12
CA VAL A 487 3.47 13.91 -2.99
C VAL A 487 4.31 12.93 -2.19
N THR A 488 4.47 11.73 -2.72
CA THR A 488 5.34 10.69 -2.19
C THR A 488 6.37 10.33 -3.25
N TRP A 489 7.65 10.23 -2.88
CA TRP A 489 8.70 9.80 -3.80
C TRP A 489 8.68 8.28 -4.05
N SER A 490 9.60 7.78 -4.86
CA SER A 490 9.64 6.35 -5.25
C SER A 490 9.91 5.39 -4.07
N ALA A 491 10.50 5.83 -2.96
CA ALA A 491 10.70 5.00 -1.78
C ALA A 491 9.52 5.13 -0.80
N TRP A 492 8.54 4.26 -0.95
CA TRP A 492 7.30 4.31 -0.16
C TRP A 492 7.47 3.92 1.30
N LEU A 493 8.60 3.30 1.67
CA LEU A 493 8.93 2.89 3.03
C LEU A 493 9.43 4.03 3.90
N THR A 494 9.89 5.13 3.30
CA THR A 494 10.51 6.23 4.01
C THR A 494 9.77 7.54 3.78
N LYS A 495 9.79 8.41 4.80
CA LYS A 495 9.13 9.72 4.73
C LYS A 495 9.73 10.57 3.61
N THR A 496 8.87 11.11 2.77
CA THR A 496 9.26 12.07 1.73
C THR A 496 9.67 13.38 2.39
N ALA A 497 10.93 13.76 2.28
CA ALA A 497 11.46 15.00 2.81
C ALA A 497 11.85 15.97 1.68
N GLN A 498 11.52 17.24 1.84
CA GLN A 498 11.75 18.26 0.81
C GLN A 498 13.21 18.40 0.40
N ASN A 499 14.13 18.14 1.32
CA ASN A 499 15.58 18.25 1.13
C ASN A 499 16.24 16.94 0.67
N LEU A 500 15.48 15.88 0.42
CA LEU A 500 16.04 14.66 -0.16
C LEU A 500 16.62 14.97 -1.54
N SER A 501 17.88 14.61 -1.73
CA SER A 501 18.61 14.85 -2.97
C SER A 501 19.60 13.72 -3.26
N ARG A 502 19.98 13.61 -4.53
CA ARG A 502 21.03 12.72 -5.04
C ARG A 502 21.95 13.51 -5.96
N GLN A 503 23.25 13.23 -5.91
CA GLN A 503 24.19 13.72 -6.89
C GLN A 503 24.23 12.80 -8.10
N GLU A 504 24.10 13.36 -9.29
CA GLU A 504 24.17 12.63 -10.54
C GLU A 504 24.85 13.46 -11.61
N ASN A 505 25.97 12.99 -12.16
CA ASN A 505 26.75 13.67 -13.21
C ASN A 505 27.08 15.14 -12.89
N GLY A 506 27.33 15.46 -11.60
CA GLY A 506 27.60 16.82 -11.15
C GLY A 506 26.39 17.67 -10.81
N ASP A 507 25.19 17.20 -11.13
CA ASP A 507 23.91 17.89 -10.81
C ASP A 507 23.31 17.37 -9.51
N THR A 508 22.66 18.28 -8.76
CA THR A 508 21.84 17.90 -7.61
C THR A 508 20.40 17.63 -8.06
N LYS A 509 19.98 16.39 -8.00
CA LYS A 509 18.59 15.96 -8.24
C LYS A 509 17.83 15.95 -6.92
N ASN A 510 16.70 16.64 -6.87
CA ASN A 510 15.88 16.79 -5.66
C ASN A 510 14.56 16.05 -5.77
N VAL A 511 14.09 15.47 -4.67
CA VAL A 511 12.79 14.80 -4.60
C VAL A 511 11.62 15.72 -4.94
N SER A 512 11.72 17.02 -4.60
CA SER A 512 10.68 18.02 -4.92
C SER A 512 10.49 18.25 -6.43
N ASN A 513 11.44 17.82 -7.25
CA ASN A 513 11.43 17.97 -8.69
C ASN A 513 11.63 16.64 -9.43
N ASP A 514 11.02 15.57 -8.89
CA ASP A 514 11.05 14.21 -9.42
C ASP A 514 9.62 13.75 -9.79
N PRO A 515 9.05 14.25 -10.90
CA PRO A 515 7.68 13.91 -11.28
C PRO A 515 7.48 12.43 -11.57
N VAL A 516 8.45 11.76 -12.20
CA VAL A 516 8.37 10.34 -12.57
C VAL A 516 8.35 9.46 -11.32
N GLY A 517 9.22 9.74 -10.34
CA GLY A 517 9.24 9.02 -9.07
C GLY A 517 7.97 9.25 -8.25
N GLN A 518 7.45 10.48 -8.23
CA GLN A 518 6.23 10.83 -7.50
C GLN A 518 4.96 10.27 -8.17
N ALA A 519 4.93 10.15 -9.49
CA ALA A 519 3.83 9.52 -10.23
C ALA A 519 3.59 8.07 -9.81
N THR A 520 4.61 7.36 -9.31
CA THR A 520 4.48 5.95 -8.90
C THR A 520 3.50 5.75 -7.74
N ALA A 521 3.50 6.64 -6.76
CA ALA A 521 2.55 6.61 -5.65
C ALA A 521 1.13 6.94 -6.13
N VAL A 522 0.99 7.87 -7.07
CA VAL A 522 -0.30 8.19 -7.70
C VAL A 522 -0.81 7.01 -8.52
N SER A 523 0.07 6.36 -9.30
CA SER A 523 -0.27 5.14 -10.04
C SER A 523 -0.78 4.03 -9.11
N ALA A 524 -0.14 3.83 -7.94
CA ALA A 524 -0.64 2.91 -6.94
C ALA A 524 -2.05 3.32 -6.44
N ALA A 525 -2.27 4.60 -6.19
CA ALA A 525 -3.55 5.11 -5.68
C ALA A 525 -4.69 4.95 -6.68
N VAL A 526 -4.47 5.29 -7.96
CA VAL A 526 -5.51 5.20 -9.00
C VAL A 526 -5.77 3.77 -9.47
N ASN A 527 -4.80 2.87 -9.33
CA ASN A 527 -4.98 1.46 -9.64
C ASN A 527 -5.51 0.63 -8.47
N ALA A 528 -5.63 1.22 -7.27
CA ALA A 528 -6.24 0.56 -6.12
C ALA A 528 -7.76 0.65 -6.18
N HIS A 529 -8.43 -0.48 -5.94
CA HIS A 529 -9.88 -0.50 -5.76
C HIS A 529 -10.28 0.06 -4.39
N ILE A 530 -11.33 0.88 -4.37
CA ILE A 530 -11.74 1.63 -3.18
C ILE A 530 -13.01 1.05 -2.57
N ASN A 531 -13.92 0.50 -3.36
CA ASN A 531 -15.24 0.10 -2.90
C ASN A 531 -15.39 -1.41 -2.76
N GLY A 532 -15.61 -1.89 -1.53
CA GLY A 532 -16.11 -3.23 -1.24
C GLY A 532 -15.13 -4.39 -1.35
N LEU A 533 -13.94 -4.18 -1.90
CA LEU A 533 -12.92 -5.24 -2.08
C LEU A 533 -12.03 -5.44 -0.85
N TYR A 534 -12.19 -4.61 0.17
CA TYR A 534 -11.41 -4.69 1.41
C TYR A 534 -12.10 -5.45 2.53
N ALA A 535 -13.39 -5.70 2.41
CA ALA A 535 -14.07 -6.59 3.34
C ALA A 535 -13.59 -8.02 3.07
N LYS A 536 -12.85 -8.56 4.01
CA LYS A 536 -12.42 -9.96 3.99
C LYS A 536 -13.62 -10.78 4.42
N ASP A 537 -14.19 -11.55 3.52
CA ASP A 537 -15.32 -12.44 3.81
C ASP A 537 -14.87 -13.56 4.77
N ALA A 538 -15.33 -13.49 6.02
CA ALA A 538 -14.96 -14.46 7.04
C ALA A 538 -15.49 -15.86 6.75
N SER A 539 -16.50 -16.02 5.88
CA SER A 539 -16.98 -17.35 5.45
C SER A 539 -15.99 -18.05 4.51
N GLN A 540 -15.08 -17.33 3.93
CA GLN A 540 -13.99 -17.83 3.09
C GLN A 540 -12.70 -17.94 3.90
N GLN A 541 -11.75 -18.72 3.39
CA GLN A 541 -10.43 -18.80 3.99
C GLN A 541 -9.65 -17.51 3.79
N ILE A 542 -9.35 -16.81 4.89
CA ILE A 542 -8.51 -15.60 4.91
C ILE A 542 -7.09 -16.05 5.26
N GLY A 543 -6.19 -16.02 4.29
CA GLY A 543 -4.78 -16.35 4.48
C GLY A 543 -4.02 -15.27 5.26
N VAL A 544 -2.93 -15.65 5.90
CA VAL A 544 -2.09 -14.70 6.66
C VAL A 544 -1.56 -13.55 5.81
N GLU A 545 -1.41 -13.74 4.52
CA GLU A 545 -0.99 -12.73 3.56
C GLU A 545 -1.92 -11.51 3.45
N PHE A 546 -3.19 -11.67 3.87
CA PHE A 546 -4.16 -10.58 3.90
C PHE A 546 -4.08 -9.72 5.17
N PHE A 547 -3.03 -9.87 5.96
CA PHE A 547 -2.85 -9.10 7.18
C PHE A 547 -2.81 -7.58 6.92
N ASP A 548 -3.28 -6.81 7.89
CA ASP A 548 -3.14 -5.35 7.94
C ASP A 548 -2.04 -4.93 8.91
N GLU A 549 -1.89 -5.66 10.03
CA GLU A 549 -0.87 -5.40 11.03
C GLU A 549 -0.25 -6.71 11.52
N ILE A 550 1.06 -6.71 11.75
CA ILE A 550 1.77 -7.83 12.39
C ILE A 550 2.71 -7.32 13.47
N GLN A 551 2.91 -8.16 14.48
CA GLN A 551 3.83 -7.88 15.55
C GLN A 551 4.54 -9.14 16.03
N TRP A 552 5.86 -9.11 16.05
CA TRP A 552 6.71 -10.24 16.42
C TRP A 552 6.41 -11.55 15.68
N LEU A 553 5.95 -11.40 14.46
CA LEU A 553 5.75 -12.49 13.52
C LEU A 553 6.75 -12.40 12.37
N GLN A 554 7.24 -13.56 11.96
CA GLN A 554 7.99 -13.71 10.73
C GLN A 554 7.07 -14.33 9.69
N LEU A 555 6.98 -13.70 8.53
CA LEU A 555 6.32 -14.30 7.37
C LEU A 555 7.30 -15.25 6.71
N ALA A 556 6.89 -16.49 6.49
CA ALA A 556 7.65 -17.49 5.77
C ALA A 556 7.05 -17.66 4.37
N GLU A 557 7.92 -17.88 3.41
CA GLU A 557 7.53 -18.23 2.05
C GLU A 557 6.90 -19.65 2.03
N LYS A 558 6.21 -19.95 0.91
CA LYS A 558 5.56 -21.25 0.64
C LYS A 558 6.40 -22.42 1.14
N SER A 559 5.81 -23.25 1.99
CA SER A 559 6.34 -24.59 2.26
C SER A 559 6.12 -25.46 1.03
N SER A 560 7.11 -26.30 0.68
CA SER A 560 7.06 -27.23 -0.46
C SER A 560 5.90 -28.23 -0.39
N ASP A 561 5.26 -28.35 0.76
CA ASP A 561 4.30 -29.41 1.06
C ASP A 561 2.83 -28.96 1.00
N ASP A 562 2.54 -27.69 0.71
CA ASP A 562 1.18 -27.16 0.70
C ASP A 562 1.04 -26.10 -0.40
N ASP A 563 -0.10 -26.09 -1.09
CA ASP A 563 -0.43 -25.07 -2.11
C ASP A 563 -0.63 -23.66 -1.53
N THR A 564 -0.38 -23.51 -0.25
CA THR A 564 -0.58 -22.26 0.46
C THR A 564 0.64 -21.38 0.44
N PRO A 565 0.46 -20.14 0.03
CA PRO A 565 1.60 -19.30 -0.34
C PRO A 565 2.37 -18.74 0.84
N GLU A 566 1.79 -18.61 2.02
CA GLU A 566 2.45 -17.94 3.13
C GLU A 566 2.00 -18.46 4.49
N THR A 567 2.95 -18.48 5.41
CA THR A 567 2.71 -18.80 6.81
C THR A 567 3.38 -17.77 7.69
N THR A 568 2.93 -17.61 8.93
CA THR A 568 3.66 -16.82 9.91
C THR A 568 4.11 -17.71 11.05
N VAL A 569 5.23 -17.37 11.68
CA VAL A 569 5.71 -17.99 12.91
C VAL A 569 5.94 -16.92 13.96
N SER A 570 5.38 -17.13 15.15
CA SER A 570 5.58 -16.22 16.29
C SER A 570 6.96 -16.40 16.90
N SER A 571 7.66 -15.31 17.12
CA SER A 571 9.01 -15.27 17.72
C SER A 571 9.01 -15.13 19.23
N ARG A 572 7.84 -14.90 19.83
CA ARG A 572 7.64 -14.72 21.28
C ARG A 572 6.16 -14.72 21.66
N ASP A 573 5.88 -14.86 22.95
CA ASP A 573 4.53 -14.72 23.49
C ASP A 573 3.95 -13.32 23.26
N GLY A 574 2.66 -13.27 22.91
CA GLY A 574 1.93 -12.05 22.62
C GLY A 574 2.18 -11.49 21.20
N ALA A 575 2.87 -12.24 20.36
CA ALA A 575 2.92 -11.94 18.93
C ALA A 575 1.49 -11.95 18.35
N TYR A 576 1.17 -11.04 17.43
CA TYR A 576 -0.15 -11.05 16.81
C TYR A 576 -0.11 -10.71 15.32
N ILE A 577 -1.16 -11.14 14.65
CA ILE A 577 -1.56 -10.72 13.31
C ILE A 577 -2.96 -10.13 13.37
N ALA A 578 -3.19 -9.01 12.68
CA ALA A 578 -4.48 -8.34 12.64
C ALA A 578 -5.00 -8.24 11.21
N PHE A 579 -6.30 -8.45 11.05
CA PHE A 579 -7.04 -8.33 9.82
C PHE A 579 -8.16 -7.31 10.02
N LYS A 580 -8.07 -6.16 9.34
CA LYS A 580 -9.11 -5.12 9.35
C LYS A 580 -10.21 -5.47 8.34
N HIS A 581 -11.40 -4.94 8.59
CA HIS A 581 -12.55 -5.09 7.70
C HIS A 581 -12.91 -6.57 7.40
N VAL A 582 -12.90 -7.43 8.42
CA VAL A 582 -13.38 -8.80 8.31
C VAL A 582 -14.89 -8.81 8.44
N ASP A 583 -15.59 -9.21 7.39
CA ASP A 583 -17.05 -9.29 7.34
C ASP A 583 -17.52 -10.69 7.73
N PHE A 584 -18.15 -10.79 8.89
CA PHE A 584 -18.80 -12.02 9.38
C PHE A 584 -20.21 -12.22 8.81
N GLY A 585 -20.69 -11.32 7.96
CA GLY A 585 -22.01 -11.34 7.40
C GLY A 585 -23.12 -10.91 8.38
N SER A 586 -24.35 -10.98 7.93
CA SER A 586 -25.55 -10.65 8.76
C SER A 586 -25.97 -11.79 9.69
N ASN A 587 -25.58 -13.04 9.40
CA ASN A 587 -25.89 -14.19 10.22
C ASN A 587 -24.77 -14.40 11.26
N ALA A 588 -25.18 -14.51 12.52
CA ALA A 588 -24.24 -14.69 13.61
C ALA A 588 -23.41 -15.98 13.46
N VAL A 589 -22.09 -15.87 13.45
CA VAL A 589 -21.16 -17.00 13.45
C VAL A 589 -20.66 -17.29 14.86
N SER A 590 -20.43 -18.57 15.15
CA SER A 590 -20.04 -19.04 16.49
C SER A 590 -18.80 -19.94 16.49
N LYS A 591 -18.25 -20.23 15.32
CA LYS A 591 -17.07 -21.07 15.14
C LYS A 591 -16.02 -20.31 14.31
N LEU A 592 -14.76 -20.42 14.74
CA LEU A 592 -13.60 -19.98 14.00
C LEU A 592 -12.78 -21.23 13.62
N LEU A 593 -12.39 -21.32 12.38
CA LEU A 593 -11.53 -22.38 11.85
C LEU A 593 -10.16 -21.76 11.56
N LEU A 594 -9.12 -22.24 12.22
CA LEU A 594 -7.75 -21.78 12.02
C LEU A 594 -6.89 -22.94 11.52
N ARG A 595 -6.11 -22.73 10.47
CA ARG A 595 -5.07 -23.67 10.05
C ARG A 595 -3.75 -23.26 10.69
N ALA A 596 -3.27 -24.08 11.62
CA ALA A 596 -2.11 -23.75 12.44
C ALA A 596 -1.32 -25.00 12.86
N LYS A 597 -0.09 -24.78 13.34
CA LYS A 597 0.75 -25.75 14.04
C LYS A 597 1.58 -25.06 15.11
N ALA A 598 2.15 -25.82 16.05
CA ALA A 598 3.03 -25.27 17.10
C ALA A 598 4.24 -26.16 17.34
N THR A 599 5.33 -25.56 17.79
CA THR A 599 6.55 -26.28 18.19
C THR A 599 6.50 -26.74 19.65
N ALA A 600 5.64 -26.10 20.47
CA ALA A 600 5.45 -26.44 21.88
C ALA A 600 4.01 -26.91 22.15
N PRO A 601 3.80 -27.96 22.96
CA PRO A 601 2.47 -28.55 23.19
C PRO A 601 1.55 -27.67 24.05
N ASP A 602 2.09 -26.75 24.84
CA ASP A 602 1.39 -25.80 25.70
C ASP A 602 1.12 -24.43 25.00
N ALA A 603 1.51 -24.33 23.73
CA ALA A 603 1.27 -23.16 22.92
C ALA A 603 -0.23 -22.84 22.79
N LYS A 604 -0.56 -21.54 22.67
CA LYS A 604 -1.94 -21.05 22.65
C LYS A 604 -2.18 -20.08 21.50
N ILE A 605 -3.41 -20.09 21.02
CA ILE A 605 -3.97 -19.10 20.10
C ILE A 605 -5.15 -18.44 20.79
N GLN A 606 -5.19 -17.11 20.77
CA GLN A 606 -6.29 -16.30 21.27
C GLN A 606 -6.80 -15.39 20.14
N VAL A 607 -8.11 -15.30 20.00
CA VAL A 607 -8.74 -14.44 18.98
C VAL A 607 -9.53 -13.34 19.66
N TYR A 608 -9.27 -12.10 19.26
CA TYR A 608 -9.92 -10.91 19.75
C TYR A 608 -10.58 -10.16 18.59
N VAL A 609 -11.59 -9.35 18.90
CA VAL A 609 -12.35 -8.56 17.93
C VAL A 609 -12.34 -7.10 18.36
N ASP A 610 -11.92 -6.22 17.42
CA ASP A 610 -11.84 -4.76 17.52
C ASP A 610 -10.73 -4.21 18.42
N ASP A 611 -10.33 -4.91 19.48
CA ASP A 611 -9.20 -4.55 20.34
C ASP A 611 -8.63 -5.79 21.05
N ILE A 612 -7.41 -5.71 21.58
CA ILE A 612 -6.80 -6.77 22.40
C ILE A 612 -7.04 -6.46 23.88
N SER A 613 -8.17 -6.89 24.40
CA SER A 613 -8.54 -6.74 25.81
C SER A 613 -9.31 -7.96 26.33
N SER A 614 -9.47 -8.09 27.63
CA SER A 614 -10.26 -9.18 28.23
C SER A 614 -11.74 -9.18 27.78
N GLU A 615 -12.28 -8.02 27.45
CA GLU A 615 -13.68 -7.85 27.06
C GLU A 615 -13.91 -8.23 25.57
N THR A 616 -12.87 -8.12 24.76
CA THR A 616 -12.91 -8.37 23.32
C THR A 616 -12.36 -9.74 22.93
N LEU A 617 -11.90 -10.54 23.90
CA LEU A 617 -11.50 -11.92 23.69
C LEU A 617 -12.71 -12.77 23.30
N VAL A 618 -12.69 -13.34 22.10
CA VAL A 618 -13.80 -14.12 21.54
C VAL A 618 -13.53 -15.61 21.48
N ALA A 619 -12.26 -16.04 21.35
CA ALA A 619 -11.92 -17.45 21.34
C ALA A 619 -10.53 -17.73 21.87
N VAL A 620 -10.34 -18.93 22.44
CA VAL A 620 -9.04 -19.44 22.92
C VAL A 620 -8.92 -20.89 22.51
N SER A 621 -7.73 -21.30 22.04
CA SER A 621 -7.45 -22.72 21.77
C SER A 621 -7.52 -23.55 23.06
N LYS A 622 -8.16 -24.73 22.97
CA LYS A 622 -8.31 -25.68 24.08
C LYS A 622 -7.42 -26.90 23.83
N GLY A 623 -6.65 -27.31 24.84
CA GLY A 623 -5.73 -28.44 24.74
C GLY A 623 -4.44 -28.13 23.94
N PRO A 624 -3.61 -29.17 23.71
CA PRO A 624 -2.37 -29.03 22.98
C PRO A 624 -2.61 -28.69 21.51
N LEU A 625 -1.80 -27.79 20.95
CA LEU A 625 -1.81 -27.50 19.51
C LEU A 625 -1.10 -28.62 18.73
N PRO A 626 -1.50 -28.88 17.49
CA PRO A 626 -0.85 -29.89 16.65
C PRO A 626 0.58 -29.47 16.29
N THR A 627 1.47 -30.45 16.16
CA THR A 627 2.87 -30.25 15.74
C THR A 627 3.05 -30.23 14.22
N SER A 628 2.03 -30.66 13.49
CA SER A 628 1.90 -30.57 12.03
C SER A 628 0.73 -29.66 11.66
N TRP A 629 0.69 -29.18 10.42
CA TRP A 629 -0.43 -28.35 9.94
C TRP A 629 -1.76 -29.06 10.07
N ASP A 630 -2.69 -28.49 10.85
CA ASP A 630 -4.03 -29.01 11.06
C ASP A 630 -5.05 -27.88 11.21
N ASN A 631 -6.31 -28.22 11.04
CA ASN A 631 -7.45 -27.33 11.17
C ASN A 631 -7.99 -27.36 12.61
N LEU A 632 -7.88 -26.23 13.29
CA LEU A 632 -8.35 -26.04 14.65
C LEU A 632 -9.70 -25.35 14.65
N VAL A 633 -10.70 -25.93 15.27
CA VAL A 633 -12.01 -25.30 15.50
C VAL A 633 -12.03 -24.66 16.87
N LEU A 634 -12.21 -23.35 16.92
CA LEU A 634 -12.39 -22.61 18.15
C LEU A 634 -13.86 -22.19 18.31
N ASP A 635 -14.41 -22.40 19.51
CA ASP A 635 -15.73 -21.91 19.88
C ASP A 635 -15.64 -20.42 20.21
N ALA A 636 -16.41 -19.58 19.53
CA ALA A 636 -16.53 -18.20 19.90
C ALA A 636 -17.38 -18.07 21.18
N SER A 637 -16.89 -17.32 22.16
CA SER A 637 -17.57 -17.06 23.43
C SER A 637 -18.83 -16.20 23.27
N LYS A 638 -18.93 -15.47 22.16
CA LYS A 638 -20.07 -14.67 21.71
C LYS A 638 -20.23 -14.80 20.20
N SER A 639 -21.45 -14.65 19.73
CA SER A 639 -21.74 -14.62 18.28
C SER A 639 -21.14 -13.39 17.63
N LEU A 640 -20.55 -13.55 16.44
CA LEU A 640 -19.93 -12.49 15.65
C LEU A 640 -20.78 -12.23 14.40
N SER A 641 -21.02 -10.97 14.07
CA SER A 641 -21.73 -10.55 12.85
C SER A 641 -21.32 -9.12 12.46
N GLY A 642 -21.42 -8.79 11.18
CA GLY A 642 -20.98 -7.49 10.68
C GLY A 642 -19.46 -7.41 10.45
N VAL A 643 -18.96 -6.19 10.28
CA VAL A 643 -17.55 -5.94 9.91
C VAL A 643 -16.73 -5.58 11.15
N HIS A 644 -15.64 -6.29 11.36
CA HIS A 644 -14.76 -6.16 12.53
C HIS A 644 -13.28 -6.18 12.17
N THR A 645 -12.44 -5.76 13.11
CA THR A 645 -11.01 -6.07 13.09
C THR A 645 -10.75 -7.33 13.91
N VAL A 646 -10.11 -8.33 13.33
CA VAL A 646 -9.77 -9.59 14.00
C VAL A 646 -8.29 -9.57 14.36
N TYR A 647 -7.97 -9.79 15.62
CA TYR A 647 -6.61 -9.99 16.12
C TYR A 647 -6.42 -11.45 16.52
N ILE A 648 -5.43 -12.12 15.96
CA ILE A 648 -5.04 -13.47 16.34
C ILE A 648 -3.70 -13.36 17.09
N VAL A 649 -3.74 -13.57 18.39
CA VAL A 649 -2.58 -13.49 19.30
C VAL A 649 -2.04 -14.89 19.54
N LEU A 650 -0.72 -15.03 19.42
CA LEU A 650 -0.02 -16.30 19.43
C LEU A 650 1.02 -16.33 20.57
N THR A 651 1.22 -17.50 21.18
CA THR A 651 2.41 -17.75 21.99
C THR A 651 3.62 -18.09 21.09
N GLU A 652 4.81 -18.09 21.66
CA GLU A 652 6.04 -18.40 20.92
C GLU A 652 5.96 -19.75 20.21
N GLY A 653 6.49 -19.82 18.98
CA GLY A 653 6.55 -21.05 18.19
C GLY A 653 5.25 -21.50 17.52
N VAL A 654 4.18 -20.70 17.59
CA VAL A 654 2.94 -20.98 16.83
C VAL A 654 3.10 -20.49 15.41
N ALA A 655 2.84 -21.34 14.45
CA ALA A 655 2.70 -21.00 13.04
C ALA A 655 1.22 -20.97 12.65
N LEU A 656 0.82 -19.89 11.97
CA LEU A 656 -0.53 -19.69 11.44
C LEU A 656 -0.47 -19.57 9.92
N HIS A 657 -1.46 -20.17 9.25
CA HIS A 657 -1.62 -20.11 7.82
C HIS A 657 -2.85 -19.28 7.41
N SER A 658 -4.00 -19.53 8.03
CA SER A 658 -5.26 -18.91 7.66
C SER A 658 -6.31 -19.04 8.76
N PHE A 659 -7.39 -18.29 8.61
CA PHE A 659 -8.60 -18.48 9.40
C PHE A 659 -9.85 -18.29 8.54
N SER A 660 -10.99 -18.82 9.01
CA SER A 660 -12.33 -18.54 8.53
C SER A 660 -13.34 -18.66 9.67
N ALA A 661 -14.58 -18.27 9.43
CA ALA A 661 -15.62 -18.35 10.44
C ALA A 661 -16.93 -18.94 9.87
N TYR A 662 -17.68 -19.67 10.68
CA TYR A 662 -18.95 -20.25 10.26
C TYR A 662 -19.91 -20.40 11.43
N SER A 663 -21.21 -20.51 11.14
CA SER A 663 -22.22 -20.91 12.11
C SER A 663 -22.41 -22.43 12.04
N THR A 664 -22.57 -23.07 13.18
CA THR A 664 -22.94 -24.50 13.17
C THR A 664 -24.40 -24.58 12.69
N PRO A 665 -24.70 -25.23 11.57
CA PRO A 665 -26.08 -25.46 11.19
C PRO A 665 -26.76 -26.29 12.29
N SER A 666 -27.90 -25.83 12.76
CA SER A 666 -28.72 -26.65 13.65
C SER A 666 -29.14 -27.94 12.90
N GLY A 667 -28.40 -29.01 13.12
CA GLY A 667 -28.82 -30.36 12.71
C GLY A 667 -28.10 -31.05 11.55
N ILE A 668 -26.92 -30.60 11.10
CA ILE A 668 -26.12 -31.36 10.12
C ILE A 668 -24.68 -31.55 10.64
N HIS A 669 -24.25 -32.81 10.66
CA HIS A 669 -22.88 -33.18 11.04
C HIS A 669 -21.84 -32.50 10.15
N ALA A 670 -20.79 -32.02 10.75
CA ALA A 670 -19.59 -31.53 10.06
C ALA A 670 -19.03 -32.68 9.18
N SER A 671 -19.33 -32.63 7.89
CA SER A 671 -18.55 -33.38 6.92
C SER A 671 -17.21 -32.70 6.81
N THR A 672 -16.12 -33.39 7.10
CA THR A 672 -14.74 -32.98 6.82
C THR A 672 -14.68 -32.39 5.44
N LEU A 673 -14.36 -31.07 5.36
CA LEU A 673 -14.02 -30.41 4.11
C LEU A 673 -12.70 -31.00 3.62
N GLN A 674 -12.77 -32.18 2.95
CA GLN A 674 -11.68 -32.63 2.11
C GLN A 674 -11.55 -31.64 0.94
N PRO A 675 -10.33 -31.34 0.48
CA PRO A 675 -10.18 -30.59 -0.77
C PRO A 675 -10.93 -31.32 -1.87
N ARG A 676 -11.89 -30.65 -2.49
CA ARG A 676 -12.69 -31.25 -3.56
C ARG A 676 -11.80 -31.53 -4.76
N SER A 677 -11.45 -32.78 -4.94
CA SER A 677 -10.82 -33.32 -6.16
C SER A 677 -11.77 -33.52 -7.35
N ASP A 678 -13.06 -33.20 -7.20
CA ASP A 678 -14.06 -33.42 -8.22
C ASP A 678 -14.51 -32.16 -8.94
N ARG A 679 -13.68 -31.72 -9.89
CA ARG A 679 -13.84 -30.48 -10.67
C ARG A 679 -14.87 -30.53 -11.81
N ASN A 680 -15.72 -31.56 -11.94
CA ASN A 680 -16.54 -31.75 -13.15
C ASN A 680 -18.06 -31.75 -12.94
N TYR A 681 -18.55 -31.36 -11.79
CA TYR A 681 -20.01 -31.34 -11.59
C TYR A 681 -20.64 -30.04 -12.07
N ILE A 682 -21.79 -30.19 -12.75
CA ILE A 682 -22.63 -29.08 -13.22
C ILE A 682 -23.77 -28.91 -12.22
N TYR A 683 -24.03 -27.66 -11.83
CA TYR A 683 -25.12 -27.29 -10.93
C TYR A 683 -26.04 -26.28 -11.60
N ASN A 684 -27.35 -26.38 -11.35
CA ASN A 684 -28.28 -25.34 -11.70
C ASN A 684 -28.14 -24.10 -10.74
N LEU A 685 -28.88 -23.02 -11.00
CA LEU A 685 -28.84 -21.82 -10.18
C LEU A 685 -29.35 -22.02 -8.73
N GLN A 686 -30.05 -23.12 -8.45
CA GLN A 686 -30.51 -23.51 -7.12
C GLN A 686 -29.48 -24.40 -6.38
N GLY A 687 -28.30 -24.61 -6.97
CA GLY A 687 -27.24 -25.44 -6.37
C GLY A 687 -27.48 -26.97 -6.49
N VAL A 688 -28.46 -27.41 -7.28
CA VAL A 688 -28.73 -28.82 -7.53
C VAL A 688 -27.82 -29.35 -8.63
N ARG A 689 -27.16 -30.47 -8.39
CA ARG A 689 -26.31 -31.13 -9.36
C ARG A 689 -27.13 -31.64 -10.55
N VAL A 690 -26.64 -31.40 -11.76
CA VAL A 690 -27.28 -31.81 -13.02
C VAL A 690 -26.33 -32.68 -13.82
N SER A 691 -26.74 -33.89 -14.14
CA SER A 691 -25.94 -34.85 -14.91
C SER A 691 -26.00 -34.61 -16.43
N ALA A 692 -27.09 -34.00 -16.92
CA ALA A 692 -27.28 -33.63 -18.32
C ALA A 692 -27.98 -32.25 -18.39
N PRO A 693 -27.24 -31.17 -18.55
CA PRO A 693 -27.84 -29.81 -18.58
C PRO A 693 -28.65 -29.60 -19.86
N LEU A 694 -29.92 -29.22 -19.69
CA LEU A 694 -30.79 -28.76 -20.75
C LEU A 694 -30.53 -27.26 -21.02
N LYS A 695 -31.24 -26.70 -22.00
CA LYS A 695 -31.13 -25.25 -22.27
C LYS A 695 -31.34 -24.43 -21.00
N GLY A 696 -30.35 -23.61 -20.62
CA GLY A 696 -30.40 -22.82 -19.37
C GLY A 696 -29.04 -22.33 -18.91
N ILE A 697 -29.01 -21.67 -17.72
CA ILE A 697 -27.80 -21.19 -17.08
C ILE A 697 -27.40 -22.17 -15.97
N TYR A 698 -26.13 -22.53 -15.96
CA TYR A 698 -25.53 -23.49 -15.02
C TYR A 698 -24.23 -22.98 -14.44
N ILE A 699 -23.77 -23.63 -13.37
CA ILE A 699 -22.51 -23.37 -12.70
C ILE A 699 -21.65 -24.64 -12.76
N GLN A 700 -20.43 -24.52 -13.27
CA GLN A 700 -19.41 -25.56 -13.24
C GLN A 700 -18.09 -24.96 -12.84
N ASN A 701 -17.40 -25.55 -11.87
CA ASN A 701 -16.13 -25.05 -11.33
C ASN A 701 -16.21 -23.57 -10.86
N GLY A 702 -17.35 -23.19 -10.25
CA GLY A 702 -17.57 -21.81 -9.80
C GLY A 702 -17.93 -20.80 -10.91
N ARG A 703 -17.98 -21.24 -12.18
CA ARG A 703 -18.28 -20.35 -13.33
C ARG A 703 -19.68 -20.60 -13.88
N LYS A 704 -20.37 -19.51 -14.22
CA LYS A 704 -21.64 -19.57 -14.95
C LYS A 704 -21.39 -19.83 -16.43
N PHE A 705 -22.14 -20.75 -17.02
CA PHE A 705 -22.18 -20.95 -18.47
C PHE A 705 -23.61 -21.15 -18.96
N ILE A 706 -23.84 -20.98 -20.24
CA ILE A 706 -25.14 -21.07 -20.89
C ILE A 706 -25.15 -22.29 -21.81
N VAL A 707 -26.10 -23.20 -21.60
CA VAL A 707 -26.45 -24.24 -22.57
C VAL A 707 -27.54 -23.65 -23.48
N LYS A 708 -27.25 -23.51 -24.77
CA LYS A 708 -28.13 -22.91 -25.80
C LYS A 708 -29.17 -23.90 -26.32
#